data_392f8a69c2006d253e4fdc9ec50375cd
#
_entry.id   392f8a69c2006d253e4fdc9ec50375cd
#
_cell.length_a   1.000
_cell.length_b   1.000
_cell.length_c   1.000
_cell.angle_alpha   90.00
_cell.angle_beta   90.00
_cell.angle_gamma   90.00
#
_symmetry.space_group_name_H-M   'P 1'
#
loop_
_entity.id
_entity.type
_entity.pdbx_description
1 polymer ?
#
loop_
_entity_poly.entity_id
_entity_poly.type
_entity_poly.pdbx_seq_one_letter_code
_entity_poly.pdbx_strand_id
1 'polypeptide(L)'
;MDYLRSFGSAAVSTLVQKSGLNLPFSLGPKVYSCETFWNLYDATKRDDGSLVSVFEYDLTNPLNKSTIPLARNSLRKLRSIRHPDVLRFIDVVESDSAICIMTERVRPLPLALSGSSSKAAHEREDWLLWGLHRISVALTFLNDSASSTHGNVRPNAIFITPSGEWKLGGFEVLSNPKDDISVIYNMGGLIPDAMACAPPEVKKGGWSVLKEYPVSAADGYALGLLLHAVFNPTHPSPPTAQPPHPPPQPSSRGAIPSSIFPSFKKLLNPNAKSRLSPKNLLDIGMAESGGEGCGFFVHNRLVKVCAGLDGFNLSSESDKASFLRTLRDSASSFPPEFASYRILPCIVSALEFGGASAATIVPLVLQFGKNVVPDEYSTIIIAPLVKLFASPDRGTRIALLDNLPEFAEKLDKKTVVDKVWPNLQTGFTDTVAVIREATVRAIVLLSPKLSDRILNNELLRHLARLQSDPESSIRTNTCVLIGRLGPVLGYNTKRKVLVPAFSMALKDPFVHARVAGVMAFMATAECFEVEDVAGRVVPAIVGATLDKEKLVRDQAFKAVELFVKRLEIHASTMVNAPSTTKFASLINYLLAAGHSNNRRGRERSTQPSRCFHASWPCQFSDGRSSGSHRMGCLVTR
;
A
#
# COMPACT_ATOMS: atom_id res chain seq x y z
N MET A 1 -12.21 32.12 -5.04
CA MET A 1 -12.91 31.31 -4.02
C MET A 1 -12.06 31.05 -2.77
N ASP A 2 -10.80 31.40 -2.77
CA ASP A 2 -9.90 31.21 -1.60
C ASP A 2 -10.05 32.30 -0.52
N TYR A 3 -10.62 33.45 -0.85
CA TYR A 3 -10.83 34.54 0.09
C TYR A 3 -11.91 34.25 1.16
N LEU A 4 -12.87 33.35 0.86
CA LEU A 4 -13.93 32.98 1.81
C LEU A 4 -13.51 31.82 2.75
N ARG A 5 -12.43 31.08 2.41
CA ARG A 5 -11.89 30.02 3.27
C ARG A 5 -11.06 30.56 4.44
N SER A 6 -10.48 31.75 4.31
CA SER A 6 -9.64 32.35 5.37
C SER A 6 -10.45 32.99 6.52
N PHE A 7 -11.70 33.37 6.29
CA PHE A 7 -12.53 34.02 7.33
C PHE A 7 -13.04 33.05 8.40
N GLY A 8 -13.26 31.74 8.07
CA GLY A 8 -13.73 30.74 9.05
C GLY A 8 -12.67 30.38 10.09
N SER A 9 -11.40 30.27 9.69
CA SER A 9 -10.33 29.90 10.61
C SER A 9 -9.89 31.05 11.52
N ALA A 10 -9.99 32.28 11.04
CA ALA A 10 -9.65 33.50 11.81
C ALA A 10 -10.64 33.79 12.96
N ALA A 11 -11.93 33.48 12.76
CA ALA A 11 -12.95 33.73 13.79
C ALA A 11 -12.84 32.73 14.96
N VAL A 12 -12.51 31.45 14.69
CA VAL A 12 -12.34 30.45 15.73
C VAL A 12 -11.00 30.60 16.45
N SER A 13 -9.94 30.97 15.75
CA SER A 13 -8.65 31.30 16.37
C SER A 13 -8.75 32.51 17.30
N THR A 14 -9.62 33.50 16.99
CA THR A 14 -9.86 34.67 17.86
C THR A 14 -10.67 34.35 19.10
N LEU A 15 -11.64 33.42 19.05
CA LEU A 15 -12.40 33.00 20.25
C LEU A 15 -11.52 32.17 21.19
N VAL A 16 -10.70 31.27 20.63
CA VAL A 16 -9.76 30.42 21.39
C VAL A 16 -8.58 31.23 21.94
N GLN A 17 -8.04 32.20 21.18
CA GLN A 17 -7.00 33.10 21.67
C GLN A 17 -7.49 34.04 22.78
N LYS A 18 -8.75 34.42 22.79
CA LYS A 18 -9.35 35.23 23.87
C LYS A 18 -9.54 34.47 25.18
N SER A 19 -9.61 33.13 25.16
CA SER A 19 -9.80 32.32 26.37
C SER A 19 -8.52 32.03 27.15
N GLY A 20 -7.32 32.32 26.61
CA GLY A 20 -6.04 32.05 27.28
C GLY A 20 -5.75 30.56 27.52
N LEU A 21 -6.54 29.64 26.98
CA LEU A 21 -6.43 28.18 27.17
C LEU A 21 -5.32 27.61 26.28
N ASN A 22 -4.41 26.88 26.89
CA ASN A 22 -3.40 26.12 26.16
C ASN A 22 -4.07 24.85 25.61
N LEU A 23 -4.57 24.89 24.35
CA LEU A 23 -5.23 23.75 23.73
C LEU A 23 -4.21 22.66 23.40
N PRO A 24 -4.52 21.37 23.63
CA PRO A 24 -3.67 20.24 23.28
C PRO A 24 -3.60 19.99 21.74
N PHE A 25 -4.30 20.78 20.95
CA PHE A 25 -4.37 20.70 19.49
C PHE A 25 -4.29 22.08 18.83
N SER A 26 -3.94 22.10 17.55
CA SER A 26 -4.11 23.23 16.64
C SER A 26 -5.30 22.96 15.73
N LEU A 27 -6.26 23.89 15.68
CA LEU A 27 -7.41 23.80 14.78
C LEU A 27 -7.01 24.11 13.34
N GLY A 28 -7.49 23.29 12.43
CA GLY A 28 -7.45 23.49 10.99
C GLY A 28 -8.78 24.01 10.44
N PRO A 29 -9.05 23.78 9.15
CA PRO A 29 -10.27 24.22 8.51
C PRO A 29 -11.52 23.52 9.06
N LYS A 30 -12.65 24.24 9.06
CA LYS A 30 -13.96 23.66 9.33
C LYS A 30 -14.32 22.68 8.21
N VAL A 31 -14.59 21.44 8.58
CA VAL A 31 -14.88 20.37 7.62
C VAL A 31 -16.35 20.37 7.21
N TYR A 32 -17.23 20.56 8.18
CA TYR A 32 -18.66 20.42 7.98
C TYR A 32 -19.44 21.14 9.07
N SER A 33 -20.45 21.89 8.69
CA SER A 33 -21.55 22.30 9.57
C SER A 33 -22.65 21.31 9.33
N CYS A 34 -22.77 20.35 10.22
CA CYS A 34 -23.91 19.48 10.21
C CYS A 34 -25.15 20.29 10.61
N GLU A 35 -26.32 19.91 10.14
CA GLU A 35 -27.60 20.22 10.79
C GLU A 35 -27.64 19.65 12.23
N THR A 36 -26.48 19.37 12.80
CA THR A 36 -26.24 18.96 14.17
C THR A 36 -25.75 20.14 14.99
N PHE A 37 -25.76 20.01 16.29
CA PHE A 37 -25.25 21.03 17.22
C PHE A 37 -23.74 21.24 17.15
N TRP A 38 -23.00 20.35 16.48
CA TRP A 38 -21.54 20.30 16.48
C TRP A 38 -20.96 20.90 15.21
N ASN A 39 -19.95 21.73 15.38
CA ASN A 39 -19.05 22.10 14.30
C ASN A 39 -17.88 21.12 14.26
N LEU A 40 -17.61 20.52 13.12
CA LEU A 40 -16.50 19.61 12.93
C LEU A 40 -15.32 20.31 12.27
N TYR A 41 -14.16 20.21 12.91
CA TYR A 41 -12.89 20.76 12.42
C TYR A 41 -11.84 19.69 12.22
N ASP A 42 -10.99 19.92 11.24
CA ASP A 42 -9.68 19.26 11.16
C ASP A 42 -8.79 19.81 12.26
N ALA A 43 -7.96 18.98 12.85
CA ALA A 43 -7.01 19.42 13.85
C ALA A 43 -5.75 18.55 13.86
N THR A 44 -4.69 19.10 14.45
CA THR A 44 -3.42 18.39 14.66
C THR A 44 -3.10 18.43 16.15
N LYS A 45 -2.83 17.29 16.74
CA LYS A 45 -2.43 17.15 18.13
C LYS A 45 -1.03 17.74 18.33
N ARG A 46 -0.80 18.48 19.41
CA ARG A 46 0.46 19.23 19.59
C ARG A 46 1.61 18.39 20.15
N ASP A 47 1.30 17.29 20.83
CA ASP A 47 2.31 16.41 21.46
C ASP A 47 3.02 15.49 20.45
N ASP A 48 2.27 14.91 19.50
CA ASP A 48 2.80 13.91 18.57
C ASP A 48 2.58 14.25 17.08
N GLY A 49 1.92 15.39 16.78
CA GLY A 49 1.64 15.82 15.40
C GLY A 49 0.55 14.99 14.71
N SER A 50 -0.14 14.08 15.41
CA SER A 50 -1.16 13.23 14.82
C SER A 50 -2.38 14.02 14.37
N LEU A 51 -2.96 13.59 13.22
CA LEU A 51 -4.18 14.19 12.68
C LEU A 51 -5.40 13.68 13.45
N VAL A 52 -6.21 14.60 13.92
CA VAL A 52 -7.41 14.33 14.70
C VAL A 52 -8.59 15.15 14.18
N SER A 53 -9.79 14.89 14.70
CA SER A 53 -10.98 15.70 14.48
C SER A 53 -11.43 16.32 15.79
N VAL A 54 -11.94 17.54 15.73
CA VAL A 54 -12.48 18.27 16.89
C VAL A 54 -13.93 18.65 16.63
N PHE A 55 -14.80 18.20 17.51
CA PHE A 55 -16.21 18.58 17.57
C PHE A 55 -16.37 19.70 18.57
N GLU A 56 -16.74 20.89 18.09
CA GLU A 56 -16.98 22.08 18.88
C GLU A 56 -18.47 22.28 19.09
N TYR A 57 -18.87 22.52 20.32
CA TYR A 57 -20.20 22.96 20.71
C TYR A 57 -20.10 24.37 21.31
N ASP A 58 -20.74 25.35 20.68
CA ASP A 58 -20.73 26.75 21.11
C ASP A 58 -21.76 26.97 22.24
N LEU A 59 -21.28 27.24 23.45
CA LEU A 59 -22.07 27.51 24.64
C LEU A 59 -22.57 28.98 24.66
N THR A 60 -21.98 29.87 23.88
CA THR A 60 -22.34 31.28 23.83
C THR A 60 -23.54 31.57 22.93
N ASN A 61 -23.84 30.66 21.99
CA ASN A 61 -24.95 30.77 21.08
C ASN A 61 -26.29 30.62 21.82
N PRO A 62 -27.18 31.64 21.86
CA PRO A 62 -28.47 31.54 22.56
C PRO A 62 -29.36 30.39 22.07
N LEU A 63 -29.24 30.00 20.77
CA LEU A 63 -30.01 28.90 20.18
C LEU A 63 -29.64 27.55 20.76
N ASN A 64 -28.43 27.41 21.29
CA ASN A 64 -27.91 26.17 21.84
C ASN A 64 -28.32 25.94 23.31
N LYS A 65 -28.86 26.92 24.02
CA LYS A 65 -29.16 26.79 25.48
C LYS A 65 -30.03 25.58 25.81
N SER A 66 -31.05 25.31 25.03
CA SER A 66 -31.95 24.17 25.25
C SER A 66 -31.29 22.81 25.02
N THR A 67 -30.19 22.76 24.25
CA THR A 67 -29.51 21.53 23.84
C THR A 67 -28.19 21.27 24.57
N ILE A 68 -27.77 22.13 25.50
CA ILE A 68 -26.60 21.92 26.38
C ILE A 68 -26.63 20.55 27.08
N PRO A 69 -27.77 20.09 27.68
CA PRO A 69 -27.82 18.77 28.31
C PRO A 69 -27.53 17.64 27.33
N LEU A 70 -27.92 17.77 26.06
CA LEU A 70 -27.66 16.79 25.00
C LEU A 70 -26.16 16.75 24.67
N ALA A 71 -25.51 17.91 24.49
CA ALA A 71 -24.08 17.98 24.26
C ALA A 71 -23.26 17.36 25.41
N ARG A 72 -23.63 17.65 26.64
CA ARG A 72 -23.00 17.05 27.83
C ARG A 72 -23.27 15.53 27.92
N ASN A 73 -24.45 15.06 27.54
CA ASN A 73 -24.74 13.62 27.47
C ASN A 73 -23.88 12.95 26.42
N SER A 74 -23.76 13.53 25.22
CA SER A 74 -22.89 13.03 24.15
C SER A 74 -21.44 12.89 24.64
N LEU A 75 -20.88 13.93 25.28
CA LEU A 75 -19.54 13.88 25.85
C LEU A 75 -19.41 12.76 26.91
N ARG A 76 -20.33 12.69 27.86
CA ARG A 76 -20.31 11.66 28.92
C ARG A 76 -20.33 10.24 28.35
N LYS A 77 -21.21 9.96 27.40
CA LYS A 77 -21.36 8.66 26.76
C LYS A 77 -20.14 8.33 25.89
N LEU A 78 -19.63 9.25 25.09
CA LEU A 78 -18.45 9.06 24.25
C LEU A 78 -17.18 8.79 25.07
N ARG A 79 -17.05 9.40 26.26
CA ARG A 79 -15.93 9.13 27.19
C ARG A 79 -15.97 7.72 27.79
N SER A 80 -17.16 7.13 27.98
CA SER A 80 -17.33 5.84 28.65
C SER A 80 -17.37 4.64 27.70
N ILE A 81 -17.86 4.83 26.47
CA ILE A 81 -18.04 3.75 25.51
C ILE A 81 -16.70 3.43 24.82
N ARG A 82 -16.36 2.14 24.77
CA ARG A 82 -15.21 1.62 24.03
C ARG A 82 -15.65 0.46 23.16
N HIS A 83 -15.70 0.73 21.86
CA HIS A 83 -16.05 -0.27 20.86
C HIS A 83 -15.38 0.11 19.52
N PRO A 84 -14.88 -0.85 18.71
CA PRO A 84 -14.16 -0.56 17.48
C PRO A 84 -14.99 0.20 16.43
N ASP A 85 -16.30 0.02 16.41
CA ASP A 85 -17.22 0.66 15.47
C ASP A 85 -17.90 1.92 16.02
N VAL A 86 -17.48 2.37 17.20
CA VAL A 86 -17.90 3.63 17.81
C VAL A 86 -16.78 4.67 17.63
N LEU A 87 -17.17 5.92 17.36
CA LEU A 87 -16.26 7.05 17.25
C LEU A 87 -15.35 7.13 18.50
N ARG A 88 -14.05 7.05 18.28
CA ARG A 88 -13.08 6.97 19.36
C ARG A 88 -12.83 8.33 19.99
N PHE A 89 -13.17 8.47 21.26
CA PHE A 89 -12.81 9.61 22.09
C PHE A 89 -11.30 9.62 22.37
N ILE A 90 -10.68 10.79 22.25
CA ILE A 90 -9.27 11.02 22.58
C ILE A 90 -9.16 11.92 23.82
N ASP A 91 -9.71 13.13 23.75
CA ASP A 91 -9.61 14.12 24.82
C ASP A 91 -10.76 15.13 24.74
N VAL A 92 -10.87 16.01 25.73
CA VAL A 92 -11.87 17.09 25.76
C VAL A 92 -11.30 18.35 26.40
N VAL A 93 -11.67 19.50 25.86
CA VAL A 93 -11.46 20.80 26.47
C VAL A 93 -12.81 21.47 26.68
N GLU A 94 -13.13 21.80 27.94
CA GLU A 94 -14.34 22.56 28.28
C GLU A 94 -13.93 23.95 28.78
N SER A 95 -14.62 24.97 28.29
CA SER A 95 -14.50 26.36 28.72
C SER A 95 -15.90 26.96 28.92
N ASP A 96 -15.96 28.20 29.42
CA ASP A 96 -17.24 28.92 29.55
C ASP A 96 -17.90 29.20 28.19
N SER A 97 -17.12 29.17 27.09
CA SER A 97 -17.58 29.48 25.75
C SER A 97 -17.87 28.28 24.87
N ALA A 98 -17.20 27.14 25.09
CA ALA A 98 -17.30 25.98 24.20
C ALA A 98 -16.94 24.65 24.87
N ILE A 99 -17.50 23.56 24.34
CA ILE A 99 -17.07 22.19 24.60
C ILE A 99 -16.40 21.69 23.32
N CYS A 100 -15.10 21.33 23.39
CA CYS A 100 -14.32 20.82 22.27
C CYS A 100 -13.96 19.35 22.54
N ILE A 101 -14.59 18.43 21.80
CA ILE A 101 -14.31 16.97 21.91
C ILE A 101 -13.32 16.58 20.83
N MET A 102 -12.16 16.08 21.21
CA MET A 102 -11.15 15.52 20.30
C MET A 102 -11.42 14.03 20.08
N THR A 103 -11.46 13.63 18.81
CA THR A 103 -11.69 12.26 18.38
C THR A 103 -10.63 11.83 17.35
N GLU A 104 -10.62 10.54 17.02
CA GLU A 104 -9.90 10.07 15.83
C GLU A 104 -10.30 10.86 14.59
N ARG A 105 -9.40 10.89 13.59
CA ARG A 105 -9.65 11.60 12.32
C ARG A 105 -10.83 11.01 11.59
N VAL A 106 -11.84 11.83 11.25
CA VAL A 106 -13.07 11.38 10.57
C VAL A 106 -13.65 12.42 9.63
N ARG A 107 -14.52 11.94 8.73
CA ARG A 107 -15.38 12.73 7.85
C ARG A 107 -16.84 12.30 8.03
N PRO A 108 -17.83 13.20 7.96
CA PRO A 108 -19.24 12.82 8.00
C PRO A 108 -19.62 11.93 6.82
N LEU A 109 -20.46 10.92 7.06
CA LEU A 109 -20.94 10.01 6.02
C LEU A 109 -21.58 10.72 4.81
N PRO A 110 -22.38 11.79 4.95
CA PRO A 110 -22.96 12.49 3.78
C PRO A 110 -21.89 12.99 2.78
N LEU A 111 -20.75 13.48 3.27
CA LEU A 111 -19.63 13.88 2.41
C LEU A 111 -18.98 12.70 1.70
N ALA A 112 -18.83 11.59 2.41
CA ALA A 112 -18.25 10.37 1.83
C ALA A 112 -19.18 9.73 0.78
N LEU A 113 -20.50 9.80 0.98
CA LEU A 113 -21.50 9.32 0.01
C LEU A 113 -21.43 10.12 -1.29
N SER A 114 -21.29 11.45 -1.22
CA SER A 114 -21.15 12.30 -2.42
C SER A 114 -19.88 11.97 -3.20
N GLY A 115 -18.76 11.75 -2.50
CA GLY A 115 -17.48 11.36 -3.11
C GLY A 115 -17.47 9.95 -3.70
N SER A 116 -18.35 9.06 -3.21
CA SER A 116 -18.42 7.67 -3.67
C SER A 116 -19.19 7.45 -4.97
N SER A 117 -19.84 8.48 -5.50
CA SER A 117 -20.63 8.38 -6.75
C SER A 117 -19.80 8.06 -7.99
N SER A 118 -18.48 8.28 -7.95
CA SER A 118 -17.54 7.95 -9.04
C SER A 118 -17.03 6.51 -9.00
N LYS A 119 -17.31 5.74 -7.93
CA LYS A 119 -16.87 4.35 -7.79
C LYS A 119 -17.74 3.40 -8.64
N ALA A 120 -17.17 2.24 -9.02
CA ALA A 120 -17.92 1.19 -9.69
C ALA A 120 -19.12 0.74 -8.81
N ALA A 121 -20.24 0.40 -9.43
CA ALA A 121 -21.48 0.10 -8.71
C ALA A 121 -21.32 -1.02 -7.67
N HIS A 122 -20.59 -2.09 -8.00
CA HIS A 122 -20.35 -3.22 -7.10
C HIS A 122 -19.42 -2.85 -5.92
N GLU A 123 -18.40 -2.00 -6.15
CA GLU A 123 -17.50 -1.54 -5.09
C GLU A 123 -18.23 -0.64 -4.09
N ARG A 124 -19.13 0.20 -4.62
CA ARG A 124 -19.99 1.05 -3.80
C ARG A 124 -20.96 0.20 -2.98
N GLU A 125 -21.59 -0.81 -3.58
CA GLU A 125 -22.49 -1.72 -2.88
C GLU A 125 -21.77 -2.48 -1.75
N ASP A 126 -20.58 -3.04 -2.03
CA ASP A 126 -19.76 -3.71 -1.02
C ASP A 126 -19.41 -2.79 0.15
N TRP A 127 -19.02 -1.54 -0.12
CA TRP A 127 -18.70 -0.57 0.92
C TRP A 127 -19.91 -0.16 1.75
N LEU A 128 -21.09 0.03 1.13
CA LEU A 128 -22.33 0.35 1.83
C LEU A 128 -22.80 -0.80 2.72
N LEU A 129 -22.79 -2.03 2.22
CA LEU A 129 -23.16 -3.21 2.99
C LEU A 129 -22.18 -3.44 4.15
N TRP A 130 -20.89 -3.28 3.93
CA TRP A 130 -19.91 -3.36 5.00
C TRP A 130 -20.13 -2.29 6.06
N GLY A 131 -20.38 -1.06 5.67
CA GLY A 131 -20.70 0.02 6.60
C GLY A 131 -21.96 -0.29 7.44
N LEU A 132 -23.04 -0.76 6.80
CA LEU A 132 -24.26 -1.18 7.50
C LEU A 132 -24.01 -2.35 8.46
N HIS A 133 -23.14 -3.30 8.07
CA HIS A 133 -22.69 -4.37 8.97
C HIS A 133 -22.03 -3.79 10.23
N ARG A 134 -21.05 -2.88 10.08
CA ARG A 134 -20.33 -2.27 11.21
C ARG A 134 -21.27 -1.46 12.12
N ILE A 135 -22.18 -0.67 11.55
CA ILE A 135 -23.18 0.07 12.34
C ILE A 135 -24.14 -0.89 13.06
N SER A 136 -24.53 -1.99 12.42
CA SER A 136 -25.37 -3.01 13.08
C SER A 136 -24.65 -3.69 14.25
N VAL A 137 -23.34 -3.94 14.13
CA VAL A 137 -22.48 -4.45 15.24
C VAL A 137 -22.44 -3.45 16.39
N ALA A 138 -22.20 -2.16 16.10
CA ALA A 138 -22.18 -1.11 17.14
C ALA A 138 -23.53 -0.96 17.83
N LEU A 139 -24.64 -0.99 17.10
CA LEU A 139 -25.99 -0.91 17.67
C LEU A 139 -26.33 -2.15 18.51
N THR A 140 -25.95 -3.34 18.06
CA THR A 140 -26.15 -4.57 18.84
C THR A 140 -25.41 -4.49 20.18
N PHE A 141 -24.16 -4.00 20.18
CA PHE A 141 -23.42 -3.75 21.42
C PHE A 141 -24.15 -2.75 22.34
N LEU A 142 -24.65 -1.64 21.80
CA LEU A 142 -25.36 -0.63 22.60
C LEU A 142 -26.69 -1.15 23.13
N ASN A 143 -27.47 -1.86 22.31
CA ASN A 143 -28.80 -2.33 22.70
C ASN A 143 -28.73 -3.54 23.66
N ASP A 144 -27.89 -4.53 23.37
CA ASP A 144 -27.87 -5.79 24.10
C ASP A 144 -26.88 -5.74 25.30
N SER A 145 -25.62 -5.31 25.05
CA SER A 145 -24.58 -5.31 26.10
C SER A 145 -24.72 -4.09 27.02
N ALA A 146 -24.96 -2.90 26.46
CA ALA A 146 -25.11 -1.68 27.25
C ALA A 146 -26.57 -1.36 27.61
N SER A 147 -27.53 -2.17 27.20
CA SER A 147 -28.97 -2.01 27.45
C SER A 147 -29.49 -0.58 27.18
N SER A 148 -28.98 0.05 26.12
CA SER A 148 -29.21 1.45 25.83
C SER A 148 -29.82 1.64 24.43
N THR A 149 -30.73 2.62 24.31
CA THR A 149 -31.25 3.08 23.02
C THR A 149 -30.37 4.22 22.49
N HIS A 150 -29.86 4.11 21.27
CA HIS A 150 -29.09 5.18 20.62
C HIS A 150 -29.96 6.38 20.30
N GLY A 151 -31.09 6.16 19.65
CA GLY A 151 -32.14 7.15 19.38
C GLY A 151 -31.80 8.21 18.33
N ASN A 152 -30.61 8.20 17.73
CA ASN A 152 -30.14 9.18 16.75
C ASN A 152 -29.40 8.53 15.58
N VAL A 153 -29.84 7.34 15.14
CA VAL A 153 -29.21 6.61 14.01
C VAL A 153 -29.62 7.26 12.69
N ARG A 154 -28.70 7.96 12.04
CA ARG A 154 -28.91 8.65 10.77
C ARG A 154 -27.58 8.99 10.08
N PRO A 155 -27.55 9.35 8.78
CA PRO A 155 -26.28 9.65 8.08
C PRO A 155 -25.38 10.66 8.80
N ASN A 156 -25.98 11.70 9.40
CA ASN A 156 -25.23 12.75 10.11
C ASN A 156 -24.64 12.32 11.46
N ALA A 157 -25.03 11.18 11.99
CA ALA A 157 -24.48 10.58 13.21
C ALA A 157 -23.39 9.54 12.92
N ILE A 158 -23.06 9.32 11.63
CA ILE A 158 -22.08 8.34 11.21
C ILE A 158 -20.89 9.05 10.57
N PHE A 159 -19.71 8.57 10.90
CA PHE A 159 -18.44 9.14 10.49
C PHE A 159 -17.57 8.10 9.81
N ILE A 160 -16.76 8.54 8.84
CA ILE A 160 -15.86 7.70 8.06
C ILE A 160 -14.42 8.05 8.42
N THR A 161 -13.64 7.06 8.82
CA THR A 161 -12.21 7.19 9.06
C THR A 161 -11.43 7.28 7.75
N PRO A 162 -10.14 7.67 7.76
CA PRO A 162 -9.28 7.59 6.57
C PRO A 162 -9.18 6.19 5.96
N SER A 163 -9.37 5.13 6.77
CA SER A 163 -9.43 3.74 6.29
C SER A 163 -10.76 3.35 5.62
N GLY A 164 -11.71 4.27 5.54
CA GLY A 164 -13.04 4.00 4.98
C GLY A 164 -14.00 3.27 5.93
N GLU A 165 -13.59 3.06 7.20
CA GLU A 165 -14.43 2.42 8.23
C GLU A 165 -15.54 3.35 8.71
N TRP A 166 -16.70 2.76 8.97
CA TRP A 166 -17.84 3.48 9.52
C TRP A 166 -17.81 3.45 11.05
N LYS A 167 -17.94 4.63 11.64
CA LYS A 167 -17.97 4.82 13.11
C LYS A 167 -19.29 5.47 13.52
N LEU A 168 -19.95 4.86 14.49
CA LEU A 168 -21.18 5.39 15.07
C LEU A 168 -20.83 6.49 16.08
N GLY A 169 -21.36 7.67 15.88
CA GLY A 169 -21.36 8.82 16.79
C GLY A 169 -22.78 9.29 17.08
N GLY A 170 -22.97 10.55 17.44
CA GLY A 170 -24.31 11.13 17.62
C GLY A 170 -24.99 10.67 18.92
N PHE A 171 -24.27 10.67 20.04
CA PHE A 171 -24.75 10.13 21.33
C PHE A 171 -25.54 11.13 22.19
N GLU A 172 -26.07 12.19 21.59
CA GLU A 172 -26.80 13.26 22.27
C GLU A 172 -27.94 12.74 23.12
N VAL A 173 -28.68 11.74 22.61
CA VAL A 173 -29.84 11.13 23.29
C VAL A 173 -29.63 9.69 23.71
N LEU A 174 -28.43 9.13 23.55
CA LEU A 174 -28.13 7.78 23.99
C LEU A 174 -28.48 7.60 25.46
N SER A 175 -29.41 6.71 25.77
CA SER A 175 -29.99 6.54 27.08
C SER A 175 -30.17 5.08 27.47
N ASN A 176 -29.79 4.73 28.70
CA ASN A 176 -30.20 3.49 29.34
C ASN A 176 -31.48 3.76 30.13
N PRO A 177 -32.53 2.93 30.00
CA PRO A 177 -33.77 3.09 30.79
C PRO A 177 -33.56 3.11 32.31
N LYS A 178 -32.46 2.53 32.80
CA LYS A 178 -32.11 2.45 34.22
C LYS A 178 -31.28 3.63 34.72
N ASP A 179 -30.81 4.51 33.81
CA ASP A 179 -30.08 5.71 34.18
C ASP A 179 -31.01 6.71 34.86
N ASP A 180 -30.56 7.38 35.92
CA ASP A 180 -31.31 8.44 36.62
C ASP A 180 -31.72 9.58 35.68
N ILE A 181 -30.88 9.87 34.65
CA ILE A 181 -31.12 10.87 33.64
C ILE A 181 -31.13 10.21 32.27
N SER A 182 -32.29 9.75 31.84
CA SER A 182 -32.49 9.20 30.48
C SER A 182 -33.02 10.30 29.57
N VAL A 183 -32.13 11.02 28.89
CA VAL A 183 -32.44 12.22 28.10
C VAL A 183 -33.39 11.96 26.93
N ILE A 184 -33.38 10.76 26.34
CA ILE A 184 -34.20 10.44 25.17
C ILE A 184 -35.68 10.65 25.41
N TYR A 185 -36.21 10.31 26.58
CA TYR A 185 -37.62 10.37 26.89
C TYR A 185 -38.18 11.78 26.97
N ASN A 186 -37.36 12.73 27.41
CA ASN A 186 -37.81 14.11 27.64
C ASN A 186 -37.27 15.07 26.57
N MET A 187 -36.12 14.76 25.94
CA MET A 187 -35.41 15.67 25.07
C MET A 187 -35.14 15.11 23.67
N GLY A 188 -35.61 13.91 23.35
CA GLY A 188 -35.39 13.27 22.04
C GLY A 188 -35.89 14.12 20.86
N GLY A 189 -36.95 14.93 21.10
CA GLY A 189 -37.49 15.85 20.09
C GLY A 189 -36.63 17.09 19.81
N LEU A 190 -35.58 17.36 20.60
CA LEU A 190 -34.68 18.50 20.40
C LEU A 190 -33.56 18.23 19.39
N ILE A 191 -33.39 16.96 18.95
CA ILE A 191 -32.47 16.66 17.85
C ILE A 191 -33.01 17.27 16.55
N PRO A 192 -32.17 17.92 15.73
CA PRO A 192 -32.61 18.41 14.42
C PRO A 192 -33.28 17.28 13.62
N ASP A 193 -34.41 17.58 12.98
CA ASP A 193 -35.21 16.61 12.21
C ASP A 193 -35.66 15.36 12.97
N ALA A 194 -35.74 15.46 14.31
CA ALA A 194 -36.11 14.32 15.16
C ALA A 194 -37.38 13.64 14.69
N MET A 195 -38.40 14.38 14.31
CA MET A 195 -39.70 13.84 13.87
C MET A 195 -39.66 13.17 12.50
N ALA A 196 -38.72 13.61 11.62
CA ALA A 196 -38.55 12.94 10.31
C ALA A 196 -38.02 11.51 10.48
N CYS A 197 -37.09 11.31 11.43
CA CYS A 197 -36.43 10.03 11.72
C CYS A 197 -37.16 9.20 12.82
N ALA A 198 -38.11 9.78 13.52
CA ALA A 198 -38.80 9.10 14.61
C ALA A 198 -39.60 7.88 14.15
N PRO A 199 -39.60 6.78 14.91
CA PRO A 199 -40.43 5.62 14.60
C PRO A 199 -41.92 5.90 14.85
N PRO A 200 -42.82 5.10 14.28
CA PRO A 200 -44.28 5.31 14.34
C PRO A 200 -44.85 5.49 15.75
N GLU A 201 -44.37 4.70 16.69
CA GLU A 201 -44.79 4.77 18.10
C GLU A 201 -44.45 6.13 18.72
N VAL A 202 -43.28 6.70 18.40
CA VAL A 202 -42.87 8.03 18.88
C VAL A 202 -43.70 9.13 18.20
N LYS A 203 -43.98 9.01 16.90
CA LYS A 203 -44.84 9.97 16.18
C LYS A 203 -46.25 10.02 16.76
N LYS A 204 -46.76 8.89 17.27
CA LYS A 204 -48.09 8.77 17.87
C LYS A 204 -48.14 9.18 19.34
N GLY A 205 -47.15 8.77 20.14
CA GLY A 205 -47.19 8.90 21.61
C GLY A 205 -46.05 9.73 22.23
N GLY A 206 -45.20 10.35 21.41
CA GLY A 206 -44.01 11.09 21.88
C GLY A 206 -42.87 10.18 22.33
N TRP A 207 -41.72 10.80 22.67
CA TRP A 207 -40.51 10.05 23.00
C TRP A 207 -40.59 9.22 24.28
N SER A 208 -41.41 9.62 25.22
CA SER A 208 -41.59 8.90 26.50
C SER A 208 -42.17 7.49 26.34
N VAL A 209 -42.87 7.22 25.23
CA VAL A 209 -43.47 5.90 24.94
C VAL A 209 -42.42 4.80 24.73
N LEU A 210 -41.17 5.18 24.42
CA LEU A 210 -40.08 4.23 24.25
C LEU A 210 -39.75 3.43 25.51
N LYS A 211 -40.19 3.86 26.70
CA LYS A 211 -40.07 3.10 27.95
C LYS A 211 -40.88 1.78 27.91
N GLU A 212 -41.89 1.70 27.09
CA GLU A 212 -42.80 0.54 26.98
C GLU A 212 -42.34 -0.49 25.95
N TYR A 213 -41.28 -0.17 25.18
CA TYR A 213 -40.78 -0.99 24.09
C TYR A 213 -39.33 -1.47 24.33
N PRO A 214 -38.88 -2.53 23.62
CA PRO A 214 -37.50 -2.95 23.66
C PRO A 214 -36.56 -1.81 23.28
N VAL A 215 -35.40 -1.72 23.92
CA VAL A 215 -34.37 -0.66 23.67
C VAL A 215 -33.92 -0.61 22.21
N SER A 216 -33.93 -1.76 21.53
CA SER A 216 -33.57 -1.89 20.12
C SER A 216 -34.67 -1.47 19.13
N ALA A 217 -35.89 -1.23 19.58
CA ALA A 217 -37.00 -1.01 18.67
C ALA A 217 -36.89 0.29 17.87
N ALA A 218 -36.52 1.40 18.52
CA ALA A 218 -36.30 2.68 17.86
C ALA A 218 -35.10 2.63 16.92
N ASP A 219 -34.01 2.02 17.39
CA ASP A 219 -32.74 1.91 16.63
C ASP A 219 -32.88 0.99 15.40
N GLY A 220 -33.67 -0.09 15.51
CA GLY A 220 -34.02 -0.96 14.37
C GLY A 220 -34.75 -0.21 13.27
N TYR A 221 -35.74 0.63 13.63
CA TYR A 221 -36.45 1.47 12.66
C TYR A 221 -35.53 2.49 12.00
N ALA A 222 -34.74 3.18 12.80
CA ALA A 222 -33.80 4.18 12.33
C ALA A 222 -32.69 3.57 11.44
N LEU A 223 -32.23 2.32 11.74
CA LEU A 223 -31.33 1.55 10.89
C LEU A 223 -31.96 1.23 9.51
N GLY A 224 -33.27 0.96 9.47
CA GLY A 224 -34.01 0.80 8.22
C GLY A 224 -34.02 2.10 7.40
N LEU A 225 -34.24 3.25 8.03
CA LEU A 225 -34.19 4.56 7.37
C LEU A 225 -32.75 4.88 6.89
N LEU A 226 -31.74 4.57 7.68
CA LEU A 226 -30.34 4.70 7.30
C LEU A 226 -30.02 3.86 6.06
N LEU A 227 -30.43 2.58 6.04
CA LEU A 227 -30.25 1.68 4.92
C LEU A 227 -30.85 2.28 3.64
N HIS A 228 -32.08 2.82 3.72
CA HIS A 228 -32.68 3.51 2.58
C HIS A 228 -31.85 4.72 2.14
N ALA A 229 -31.46 5.58 3.07
CA ALA A 229 -30.76 6.83 2.79
C ALA A 229 -29.39 6.62 2.13
N VAL A 230 -28.64 5.56 2.50
CA VAL A 230 -27.31 5.32 1.93
C VAL A 230 -27.37 4.72 0.52
N PHE A 231 -28.39 3.91 0.22
CA PHE A 231 -28.60 3.38 -1.13
C PHE A 231 -29.32 4.38 -2.05
N ASN A 232 -30.18 5.24 -1.50
CA ASN A 232 -30.99 6.19 -2.25
C ASN A 232 -30.80 7.64 -1.72
N PRO A 233 -29.59 8.22 -1.75
CA PRO A 233 -29.29 9.49 -1.08
C PRO A 233 -30.05 10.70 -1.64
N THR A 234 -30.56 10.61 -2.87
CA THR A 234 -31.33 11.67 -3.54
C THR A 234 -32.85 11.51 -3.39
N HIS A 235 -33.29 10.44 -2.76
CA HIS A 235 -34.71 10.17 -2.62
C HIS A 235 -35.18 10.46 -1.19
N PRO A 236 -36.39 10.99 -1.01
CA PRO A 236 -37.00 11.17 0.32
C PRO A 236 -37.20 9.80 0.99
N SER A 237 -37.28 9.81 2.32
CA SER A 237 -37.62 8.61 3.09
C SER A 237 -38.90 7.97 2.55
N PRO A 238 -39.00 6.62 2.55
CA PRO A 238 -40.17 5.93 2.00
C PRO A 238 -41.42 6.34 2.73
N PRO A 239 -42.61 6.36 2.05
CA PRO A 239 -43.91 6.74 2.64
C PRO A 239 -44.25 5.96 3.89
N THR A 240 -43.73 4.75 4.03
CA THR A 240 -43.88 3.89 5.21
C THR A 240 -43.23 4.48 6.48
N ALA A 241 -42.42 5.51 6.37
CA ALA A 241 -41.89 6.27 7.50
C ALA A 241 -42.94 7.16 8.17
N GLN A 242 -44.16 7.32 7.58
CA GLN A 242 -45.25 8.10 8.09
C GLN A 242 -46.49 7.23 8.36
N PRO A 243 -47.27 7.46 9.44
CA PRO A 243 -48.56 6.78 9.64
C PRO A 243 -49.59 7.20 8.59
N PRO A 244 -50.48 6.29 8.15
CA PRO A 244 -50.45 4.83 8.32
C PRO A 244 -49.36 4.16 7.50
N HIS A 245 -48.79 3.08 8.03
CA HIS A 245 -47.60 2.43 7.47
C HIS A 245 -47.92 1.11 6.76
N PRO A 246 -48.19 1.10 5.45
CA PRO A 246 -48.08 -0.14 4.72
C PRO A 246 -46.59 -0.58 4.67
N PRO A 247 -46.31 -1.89 4.73
CA PRO A 247 -44.95 -2.38 4.54
C PRO A 247 -44.38 -1.90 3.19
N PRO A 248 -43.05 -1.63 3.08
CA PRO A 248 -42.42 -1.25 1.81
C PRO A 248 -42.73 -2.28 0.70
N GLN A 249 -43.17 -1.78 -0.44
CA GLN A 249 -43.47 -2.60 -1.61
C GLN A 249 -42.20 -2.81 -2.46
N PRO A 250 -42.12 -3.84 -3.32
CA PRO A 250 -41.01 -4.03 -4.22
C PRO A 250 -40.69 -2.79 -5.08
N SER A 251 -41.69 -2.02 -5.47
CA SER A 251 -41.56 -0.77 -6.22
C SER A 251 -40.84 0.34 -5.46
N SER A 252 -40.78 0.29 -4.12
CA SER A 252 -40.08 1.27 -3.28
C SER A 252 -38.65 0.85 -2.94
N ARG A 253 -38.13 -0.20 -3.55
CA ARG A 253 -36.78 -0.70 -3.30
C ARG A 253 -35.69 0.30 -3.69
N GLY A 254 -35.86 0.97 -4.84
CA GLY A 254 -34.79 1.83 -5.40
C GLY A 254 -33.53 1.04 -5.66
N ALA A 255 -32.38 1.57 -5.24
CA ALA A 255 -31.07 0.95 -5.38
C ALA A 255 -30.72 -0.06 -4.25
N ILE A 256 -31.64 -0.36 -3.33
CA ILE A 256 -31.40 -1.36 -2.27
C ILE A 256 -31.23 -2.75 -2.91
N PRO A 257 -30.17 -3.51 -2.62
CA PRO A 257 -29.98 -4.86 -3.13
C PRO A 257 -31.13 -5.79 -2.77
N SER A 258 -31.50 -6.71 -3.70
CA SER A 258 -32.60 -7.65 -3.48
C SER A 258 -32.37 -8.57 -2.27
N SER A 259 -31.11 -8.90 -1.99
CA SER A 259 -30.71 -9.75 -0.86
C SER A 259 -31.04 -9.16 0.51
N ILE A 260 -30.91 -7.86 0.71
CA ILE A 260 -31.20 -7.21 2.00
C ILE A 260 -32.62 -6.63 2.08
N PHE A 261 -33.33 -6.52 0.94
CA PHE A 261 -34.63 -5.89 0.88
C PHE A 261 -35.70 -6.54 1.78
N PRO A 262 -35.80 -7.89 1.94
CA PRO A 262 -36.71 -8.52 2.91
C PRO A 262 -36.45 -8.05 4.35
N SER A 263 -35.18 -7.92 4.75
CA SER A 263 -34.80 -7.42 6.07
C SER A 263 -35.09 -5.92 6.23
N PHE A 264 -34.89 -5.12 5.19
CA PHE A 264 -35.32 -3.71 5.17
C PHE A 264 -36.80 -3.54 5.50
N LYS A 265 -37.69 -4.34 4.89
CA LYS A 265 -39.14 -4.31 5.21
C LYS A 265 -39.42 -4.64 6.67
N LYS A 266 -38.70 -5.60 7.24
CA LYS A 266 -38.84 -5.99 8.66
C LYS A 266 -38.32 -4.94 9.62
N LEU A 267 -37.25 -4.19 9.27
CA LEU A 267 -36.76 -3.06 10.06
C LEU A 267 -37.79 -1.92 10.13
N LEU A 268 -38.50 -1.64 9.04
CA LEU A 268 -39.52 -0.61 8.99
C LEU A 268 -40.93 -1.11 9.44
N ASN A 269 -41.00 -2.25 10.12
CA ASN A 269 -42.27 -2.74 10.65
C ASN A 269 -42.88 -1.69 11.60
N PRO A 270 -44.14 -1.26 11.37
CA PRO A 270 -44.83 -0.28 12.23
C PRO A 270 -45.05 -0.79 13.66
N ASN A 271 -45.17 -2.09 13.86
CA ASN A 271 -45.28 -2.68 15.18
C ASN A 271 -43.86 -2.86 15.80
N ALA A 272 -43.57 -2.05 16.79
CA ALA A 272 -42.27 -2.03 17.47
C ALA A 272 -41.89 -3.39 18.11
N LYS A 273 -42.87 -4.19 18.58
CA LYS A 273 -42.63 -5.51 19.18
C LYS A 273 -42.25 -6.60 18.17
N SER A 274 -42.69 -6.43 16.90
CA SER A 274 -42.41 -7.37 15.80
C SER A 274 -41.31 -6.87 14.86
N ARG A 275 -40.74 -5.72 15.16
CA ARG A 275 -39.70 -5.06 14.36
C ARG A 275 -38.39 -5.82 14.49
N LEU A 276 -37.66 -5.94 13.38
CA LEU A 276 -36.33 -6.54 13.35
C LEU A 276 -35.35 -5.69 14.18
N SER A 277 -34.61 -6.33 15.09
CA SER A 277 -33.56 -5.68 15.84
C SER A 277 -32.25 -5.62 15.03
N PRO A 278 -31.27 -4.73 15.36
CA PRO A 278 -29.94 -4.74 14.74
C PRO A 278 -29.24 -6.09 14.86
N LYS A 279 -29.35 -6.78 16.00
CA LYS A 279 -28.82 -8.13 16.21
C LYS A 279 -29.39 -9.15 15.23
N ASN A 280 -30.72 -9.20 15.14
CA ASN A 280 -31.39 -10.15 14.22
C ASN A 280 -31.06 -9.84 12.74
N LEU A 281 -30.80 -8.56 12.39
CA LEU A 281 -30.31 -8.19 11.06
C LEU A 281 -28.91 -8.79 10.81
N LEU A 282 -28.03 -8.73 11.81
CA LEU A 282 -26.69 -9.36 11.71
C LEU A 282 -26.80 -10.87 11.56
N ASP A 283 -27.63 -11.52 12.41
CA ASP A 283 -27.80 -12.98 12.38
C ASP A 283 -28.29 -13.46 11.00
N ILE A 284 -29.28 -12.77 10.42
CA ILE A 284 -29.77 -13.07 9.07
C ILE A 284 -28.70 -12.79 8.00
N GLY A 285 -28.00 -11.66 8.11
CA GLY A 285 -26.97 -11.26 7.13
C GLY A 285 -25.73 -12.12 7.17
N MET A 286 -25.39 -12.73 8.31
CA MET A 286 -24.25 -13.61 8.50
C MET A 286 -24.58 -15.11 8.33
N ALA A 287 -25.82 -15.46 8.13
CA ALA A 287 -26.23 -16.87 7.94
C ALA A 287 -25.67 -17.41 6.60
N GLU A 288 -24.87 -18.46 6.65
CA GLU A 288 -24.28 -19.12 5.46
C GLU A 288 -25.32 -19.93 4.68
N SER A 289 -26.26 -20.55 5.40
CA SER A 289 -27.35 -21.38 4.86
C SER A 289 -28.67 -20.75 5.25
N GLY A 290 -29.36 -20.15 4.30
CA GLY A 290 -30.67 -19.52 4.49
C GLY A 290 -31.34 -19.31 3.13
N GLY A 291 -32.67 -19.26 3.13
CA GLY A 291 -33.43 -18.95 1.92
C GLY A 291 -33.13 -17.55 1.37
N GLU A 292 -33.94 -17.16 0.38
CA GLU A 292 -33.86 -15.83 -0.22
C GLU A 292 -33.92 -14.71 0.86
N GLY A 293 -32.95 -13.81 0.82
CA GLY A 293 -32.87 -12.69 1.78
C GLY A 293 -31.93 -12.92 2.98
N CYS A 294 -31.07 -13.97 2.96
CA CYS A 294 -30.04 -14.24 3.96
C CYS A 294 -28.63 -14.08 3.37
N GLY A 295 -27.61 -14.05 4.22
CA GLY A 295 -26.21 -14.13 3.81
C GLY A 295 -25.62 -12.88 3.15
N PHE A 296 -26.32 -11.75 3.11
CA PHE A 296 -25.87 -10.54 2.44
C PHE A 296 -24.63 -9.89 3.08
N PHE A 297 -24.34 -10.18 4.34
CA PHE A 297 -23.09 -9.77 5.00
C PHE A 297 -21.99 -10.80 4.85
N VAL A 298 -22.28 -12.10 5.04
CA VAL A 298 -21.25 -13.15 4.95
C VAL A 298 -20.66 -13.26 3.55
N HIS A 299 -21.42 -12.92 2.49
CA HIS A 299 -20.92 -12.93 1.12
C HIS A 299 -20.22 -11.64 0.72
N ASN A 300 -20.29 -10.59 1.54
CA ASN A 300 -19.60 -9.32 1.28
C ASN A 300 -18.08 -9.47 1.44
N ARG A 301 -17.33 -9.01 0.44
CA ARG A 301 -15.87 -9.16 0.40
C ARG A 301 -15.16 -8.41 1.54
N LEU A 302 -15.60 -7.20 1.86
CA LEU A 302 -14.98 -6.39 2.91
C LEU A 302 -15.26 -6.97 4.30
N VAL A 303 -16.46 -7.52 4.51
CA VAL A 303 -16.82 -8.24 5.76
C VAL A 303 -15.93 -9.47 5.93
N LYS A 304 -15.77 -10.30 4.87
CA LYS A 304 -14.90 -11.48 4.91
C LYS A 304 -13.44 -11.13 5.20
N VAL A 305 -12.94 -10.10 4.54
CA VAL A 305 -11.55 -9.67 4.72
C VAL A 305 -11.34 -9.12 6.13
N CYS A 306 -12.25 -8.29 6.67
CA CYS A 306 -12.13 -7.81 8.04
C CYS A 306 -12.13 -8.95 9.07
N ALA A 307 -13.03 -9.93 8.92
CA ALA A 307 -13.06 -11.09 9.79
C ALA A 307 -11.74 -11.90 9.72
N GLY A 308 -11.22 -12.09 8.52
CA GLY A 308 -9.92 -12.75 8.32
C GLY A 308 -8.75 -11.96 8.91
N LEU A 309 -8.75 -10.63 8.82
CA LEU A 309 -7.72 -9.78 9.42
C LEU A 309 -7.79 -9.79 10.95
N ASP A 310 -8.98 -9.70 11.52
CA ASP A 310 -9.19 -9.70 12.97
C ASP A 310 -8.74 -11.02 13.62
N GLY A 311 -8.90 -12.15 12.93
CA GLY A 311 -8.44 -13.49 13.35
C GLY A 311 -7.03 -13.87 12.91
N PHE A 312 -6.36 -13.08 12.08
CA PHE A 312 -5.14 -13.46 11.35
C PHE A 312 -4.01 -13.97 12.25
N ASN A 313 -3.72 -13.26 13.33
CA ASN A 313 -2.61 -13.61 14.23
C ASN A 313 -2.85 -14.93 15.02
N LEU A 314 -4.11 -15.31 15.19
CA LEU A 314 -4.51 -16.53 15.90
C LEU A 314 -4.74 -17.73 14.98
N SER A 315 -4.76 -17.52 13.67
CA SER A 315 -5.03 -18.54 12.67
C SER A 315 -3.84 -19.49 12.49
N SER A 316 -4.11 -20.72 12.05
CA SER A 316 -3.06 -21.67 11.66
C SER A 316 -2.27 -21.15 10.44
N GLU A 317 -1.04 -21.65 10.25
CA GLU A 317 -0.22 -21.25 9.08
C GLU A 317 -0.88 -21.62 7.75
N SER A 318 -1.66 -22.72 7.69
CA SER A 318 -2.42 -23.09 6.49
C SER A 318 -3.56 -22.09 6.20
N ASP A 319 -4.27 -21.66 7.24
CA ASP A 319 -5.37 -20.69 7.13
C ASP A 319 -4.82 -19.32 6.75
N LYS A 320 -3.70 -18.90 7.37
CA LYS A 320 -2.97 -17.67 6.99
C LYS A 320 -2.58 -17.70 5.52
N ALA A 321 -1.99 -18.81 5.05
CA ALA A 321 -1.59 -18.94 3.64
C ALA A 321 -2.78 -18.89 2.69
N SER A 322 -3.90 -19.54 3.04
CA SER A 322 -5.14 -19.49 2.28
C SER A 322 -5.72 -18.08 2.23
N PHE A 323 -5.80 -17.41 3.37
CA PHE A 323 -6.28 -16.04 3.46
C PHE A 323 -5.41 -15.05 2.66
N LEU A 324 -4.08 -15.13 2.78
CA LEU A 324 -3.15 -14.28 2.03
C LEU A 324 -3.26 -14.49 0.52
N ARG A 325 -3.55 -15.72 0.07
CA ARG A 325 -3.81 -16.01 -1.35
C ARG A 325 -5.10 -15.33 -1.80
N THR A 326 -6.19 -15.49 -1.05
CA THR A 326 -7.47 -14.81 -1.32
C THR A 326 -7.31 -13.30 -1.34
N LEU A 327 -6.54 -12.75 -0.39
CA LEU A 327 -6.25 -11.32 -0.30
C LEU A 327 -5.49 -10.81 -1.54
N ARG A 328 -4.49 -11.58 -2.01
CA ARG A 328 -3.73 -11.27 -3.22
C ARG A 328 -4.60 -11.28 -4.47
N ASP A 329 -5.43 -12.32 -4.61
CA ASP A 329 -6.26 -12.51 -5.79
C ASP A 329 -7.37 -11.43 -5.88
N SER A 330 -7.75 -10.85 -4.74
CA SER A 330 -8.74 -9.77 -4.63
C SER A 330 -8.12 -8.36 -4.50
N ALA A 331 -6.81 -8.22 -4.52
CA ALA A 331 -6.13 -6.98 -4.14
C ALA A 331 -6.52 -5.76 -4.97
N SER A 332 -6.74 -5.94 -6.29
CA SER A 332 -7.16 -4.87 -7.20
C SER A 332 -8.60 -4.39 -7.00
N SER A 333 -9.40 -5.15 -6.25
CA SER A 333 -10.83 -4.87 -6.03
C SER A 333 -11.12 -4.14 -4.72
N PHE A 334 -10.10 -3.88 -3.88
CA PHE A 334 -10.29 -3.13 -2.65
C PHE A 334 -10.19 -1.62 -2.89
N PRO A 335 -11.02 -0.81 -2.20
CA PRO A 335 -10.83 0.63 -2.18
C PRO A 335 -9.39 0.98 -1.70
N PRO A 336 -8.69 1.94 -2.35
CA PRO A 336 -7.32 2.29 -2.00
C PRO A 336 -7.12 2.65 -0.53
N GLU A 337 -8.05 3.41 0.04
CA GLU A 337 -8.00 3.83 1.43
C GLU A 337 -8.16 2.64 2.39
N PHE A 338 -9.08 1.71 2.06
CA PHE A 338 -9.26 0.48 2.83
C PHE A 338 -8.00 -0.39 2.79
N ALA A 339 -7.40 -0.52 1.61
CA ALA A 339 -6.17 -1.29 1.44
C ALA A 339 -5.01 -0.70 2.25
N SER A 340 -4.79 0.62 2.18
CA SER A 340 -3.65 1.28 2.82
C SER A 340 -3.80 1.44 4.34
N TYR A 341 -5.01 1.70 4.83
CA TYR A 341 -5.21 2.03 6.25
C TYR A 341 -5.81 0.89 7.07
N ARG A 342 -6.40 -0.14 6.46
CA ARG A 342 -6.97 -1.28 7.18
C ARG A 342 -6.21 -2.58 6.94
N ILE A 343 -5.96 -2.94 5.67
CA ILE A 343 -5.26 -4.20 5.33
C ILE A 343 -3.77 -4.07 5.66
N LEU A 344 -3.13 -3.04 5.13
CA LEU A 344 -1.68 -2.87 5.20
C LEU A 344 -1.12 -2.88 6.64
N PRO A 345 -1.66 -2.13 7.62
CA PRO A 345 -1.14 -2.18 8.99
C PRO A 345 -1.22 -3.57 9.61
N CYS A 346 -2.28 -4.33 9.32
CA CYS A 346 -2.45 -5.68 9.85
C CYS A 346 -1.40 -6.64 9.28
N ILE A 347 -1.19 -6.65 7.95
CA ILE A 347 -0.19 -7.54 7.33
C ILE A 347 1.24 -7.11 7.64
N VAL A 348 1.51 -5.81 7.81
CA VAL A 348 2.81 -5.30 8.25
C VAL A 348 3.11 -5.73 9.69
N SER A 349 2.12 -5.63 10.59
CA SER A 349 2.26 -6.14 11.96
C SER A 349 2.58 -7.65 11.97
N ALA A 350 1.96 -8.41 11.08
CA ALA A 350 2.23 -9.85 10.96
C ALA A 350 3.68 -10.17 10.53
N LEU A 351 4.34 -9.27 9.78
CA LEU A 351 5.77 -9.42 9.42
C LEU A 351 6.70 -9.43 10.65
N GLU A 352 6.34 -8.74 11.73
CA GLU A 352 7.18 -8.63 12.92
C GLU A 352 7.32 -9.97 13.65
N PHE A 353 6.34 -10.86 13.51
CA PHE A 353 6.38 -12.19 14.10
C PHE A 353 7.17 -13.22 13.28
N GLY A 354 7.58 -12.85 12.04
CA GLY A 354 8.36 -13.70 11.15
C GLY A 354 7.62 -14.97 10.70
N GLY A 355 8.37 -15.94 10.19
CA GLY A 355 7.85 -17.24 9.78
C GLY A 355 7.61 -17.36 8.27
N ALA A 356 7.12 -18.54 7.83
CA ALA A 356 6.92 -18.89 6.42
C ALA A 356 5.96 -17.93 5.68
N SER A 357 5.03 -17.32 6.39
CA SER A 357 4.07 -16.35 5.85
C SER A 357 4.72 -15.05 5.35
N ALA A 358 5.88 -14.66 5.89
CA ALA A 358 6.54 -13.40 5.54
C ALA A 358 6.87 -13.31 4.05
N ALA A 359 7.26 -14.43 3.43
CA ALA A 359 7.53 -14.50 2.00
C ALA A 359 6.31 -14.13 1.13
N THR A 360 5.11 -14.52 1.57
CA THR A 360 3.85 -14.21 0.87
C THR A 360 3.37 -12.79 1.17
N ILE A 361 3.69 -12.27 2.36
CA ILE A 361 3.25 -10.93 2.79
C ILE A 361 4.05 -9.83 2.11
N VAL A 362 5.35 -10.01 1.86
CA VAL A 362 6.23 -8.96 1.26
C VAL A 362 5.64 -8.36 -0.04
N PRO A 363 5.25 -9.13 -1.07
CA PRO A 363 4.65 -8.54 -2.28
C PRO A 363 3.32 -7.84 -2.01
N LEU A 364 2.52 -8.34 -1.04
CA LEU A 364 1.25 -7.70 -0.67
C LEU A 364 1.46 -6.35 0.02
N VAL A 365 2.46 -6.24 0.90
CA VAL A 365 2.84 -4.97 1.54
C VAL A 365 3.22 -3.92 0.49
N LEU A 366 3.99 -4.31 -0.52
CA LEU A 366 4.36 -3.41 -1.62
C LEU A 366 3.16 -3.04 -2.48
N GLN A 367 2.27 -4.00 -2.77
CA GLN A 367 1.07 -3.78 -3.56
C GLN A 367 0.10 -2.82 -2.88
N PHE A 368 -0.24 -3.06 -1.61
CA PHE A 368 -1.16 -2.21 -0.84
C PHE A 368 -0.51 -0.89 -0.41
N GLY A 369 0.82 -0.86 -0.33
CA GLY A 369 1.59 0.34 0.01
C GLY A 369 1.66 1.40 -1.08
N LYS A 370 1.21 1.12 -2.31
CA LYS A 370 1.31 2.06 -3.44
C LYS A 370 0.61 3.41 -3.21
N ASN A 371 -0.44 3.42 -2.40
CA ASN A 371 -1.24 4.61 -2.10
C ASN A 371 -0.90 5.25 -0.74
N VAL A 372 0.13 4.76 -0.05
CA VAL A 372 0.61 5.37 1.20
C VAL A 372 1.27 6.72 0.88
N VAL A 373 1.01 7.71 1.71
CA VAL A 373 1.59 9.05 1.57
C VAL A 373 3.12 8.96 1.59
N PRO A 374 3.84 9.68 0.72
CA PRO A 374 5.30 9.60 0.60
C PRO A 374 6.05 9.77 1.94
N ASP A 375 5.59 10.67 2.80
CA ASP A 375 6.21 10.96 4.09
C ASP A 375 6.10 9.78 5.08
N GLU A 376 5.02 9.01 5.00
CA GLU A 376 4.77 7.85 5.85
C GLU A 376 5.37 6.55 5.28
N TYR A 377 5.65 6.51 3.98
CA TYR A 377 6.11 5.31 3.28
C TYR A 377 7.38 4.72 3.90
N SER A 378 8.31 5.57 4.30
CA SER A 378 9.56 5.12 4.92
C SER A 378 9.33 4.39 6.24
N THR A 379 8.40 4.87 7.04
CA THR A 379 8.08 4.29 8.36
C THR A 379 7.20 3.06 8.25
N ILE A 380 6.16 3.12 7.41
CA ILE A 380 5.15 2.07 7.32
C ILE A 380 5.63 0.88 6.47
N ILE A 381 6.37 1.14 5.39
CA ILE A 381 6.76 0.11 4.42
C ILE A 381 8.24 -0.25 4.54
N ILE A 382 9.13 0.75 4.41
CA ILE A 382 10.58 0.49 4.31
C ILE A 382 11.14 -0.05 5.62
N ALA A 383 10.80 0.54 6.76
CA ALA A 383 11.37 0.13 8.04
C ALA A 383 11.06 -1.35 8.40
N PRO A 384 9.84 -1.88 8.25
CA PRO A 384 9.55 -3.30 8.42
C PRO A 384 10.29 -4.19 7.42
N LEU A 385 10.33 -3.83 6.12
CA LEU A 385 11.04 -4.60 5.10
C LEU A 385 12.55 -4.68 5.39
N VAL A 386 13.15 -3.59 5.84
CA VAL A 386 14.58 -3.55 6.20
C VAL A 386 14.89 -4.47 7.40
N LYS A 387 13.99 -4.57 8.38
CA LYS A 387 14.15 -5.52 9.50
C LYS A 387 14.19 -6.97 9.02
N LEU A 388 13.42 -7.32 7.98
CA LEU A 388 13.36 -8.68 7.44
C LEU A 388 14.66 -9.14 6.75
N PHE A 389 15.57 -8.24 6.36
CA PHE A 389 16.89 -8.66 5.85
C PHE A 389 17.69 -9.47 6.88
N ALA A 390 17.41 -9.32 8.17
CA ALA A 390 18.01 -10.12 9.23
C ALA A 390 17.33 -11.50 9.42
N SER A 391 16.24 -11.79 8.71
CA SER A 391 15.54 -13.06 8.83
C SER A 391 16.41 -14.24 8.39
N PRO A 392 16.45 -15.32 9.16
CA PRO A 392 17.14 -16.56 8.75
C PRO A 392 16.35 -17.35 7.70
N ASP A 393 15.05 -17.06 7.54
CA ASP A 393 14.19 -17.78 6.60
C ASP A 393 14.55 -17.47 5.14
N ARG A 394 14.83 -18.52 4.38
CA ARG A 394 15.25 -18.43 2.96
C ARG A 394 14.12 -17.94 2.05
N GLY A 395 12.88 -18.33 2.33
CA GLY A 395 11.71 -17.87 1.58
C GLY A 395 11.55 -16.37 1.68
N THR A 396 11.66 -15.82 2.89
CA THR A 396 11.63 -14.38 3.16
C THR A 396 12.78 -13.65 2.44
N ARG A 397 14.00 -14.18 2.49
CA ARG A 397 15.15 -13.59 1.78
C ARG A 397 14.93 -13.53 0.27
N ILE A 398 14.45 -14.59 -0.34
CA ILE A 398 14.13 -14.61 -1.78
C ILE A 398 13.03 -13.61 -2.09
N ALA A 399 11.95 -13.59 -1.31
CA ALA A 399 10.87 -12.64 -1.53
C ALA A 399 11.33 -11.18 -1.46
N LEU A 400 12.21 -10.83 -0.51
CA LEU A 400 12.80 -9.49 -0.42
C LEU A 400 13.64 -9.15 -1.64
N LEU A 401 14.50 -10.07 -2.10
CA LEU A 401 15.41 -9.85 -3.21
C LEU A 401 14.68 -9.77 -4.55
N ASP A 402 13.65 -10.60 -4.76
CA ASP A 402 12.86 -10.58 -5.99
C ASP A 402 11.97 -9.34 -6.09
N ASN A 403 11.51 -8.79 -4.96
CA ASN A 403 10.73 -7.56 -4.91
C ASN A 403 11.57 -6.29 -4.69
N LEU A 404 12.90 -6.42 -4.54
CA LEU A 404 13.79 -5.28 -4.34
C LEU A 404 13.66 -4.17 -5.39
N PRO A 405 13.42 -4.46 -6.69
CA PRO A 405 13.22 -3.43 -7.70
C PRO A 405 12.11 -2.42 -7.36
N GLU A 406 11.07 -2.84 -6.63
CA GLU A 406 9.93 -1.98 -6.29
C GLU A 406 10.25 -0.96 -5.19
N PHE A 407 11.25 -1.23 -4.34
CA PHE A 407 11.56 -0.36 -3.20
C PHE A 407 13.03 0.05 -3.07
N ALA A 408 13.92 -0.46 -3.90
CA ALA A 408 15.35 -0.14 -3.83
C ALA A 408 15.61 1.37 -3.90
N GLU A 409 14.92 2.11 -4.75
CA GLU A 409 15.09 3.56 -4.89
C GLU A 409 14.69 4.34 -3.64
N LYS A 410 13.76 3.82 -2.86
CA LYS A 410 13.26 4.43 -1.62
C LYS A 410 14.15 4.17 -0.40
N LEU A 411 15.12 3.28 -0.51
CA LEU A 411 16.13 3.06 0.53
C LEU A 411 17.14 4.22 0.54
N ASP A 412 17.43 4.78 1.70
CA ASP A 412 18.51 5.74 1.85
C ASP A 412 19.88 5.05 1.97
N LYS A 413 20.95 5.80 1.65
CA LYS A 413 22.33 5.29 1.65
C LYS A 413 22.76 4.75 3.03
N LYS A 414 22.36 5.42 4.11
CA LYS A 414 22.70 5.02 5.47
C LYS A 414 22.03 3.69 5.82
N THR A 415 20.74 3.56 5.55
CA THR A 415 20.01 2.31 5.78
C THR A 415 20.60 1.14 4.99
N VAL A 416 20.99 1.37 3.73
CA VAL A 416 21.61 0.32 2.91
C VAL A 416 22.94 -0.12 3.51
N VAL A 417 23.81 0.81 3.91
CA VAL A 417 25.14 0.50 4.46
C VAL A 417 25.05 -0.13 5.85
N ASP A 418 24.20 0.41 6.73
CA ASP A 418 24.21 0.04 8.16
C ASP A 418 23.30 -1.16 8.48
N LYS A 419 22.21 -1.34 7.74
CA LYS A 419 21.17 -2.34 8.06
C LYS A 419 21.01 -3.42 7.00
N VAL A 420 21.05 -3.05 5.71
CA VAL A 420 20.82 -4.01 4.61
C VAL A 420 22.10 -4.79 4.29
N TRP A 421 23.22 -4.11 4.06
CA TRP A 421 24.48 -4.72 3.64
C TRP A 421 24.99 -5.82 4.59
N PRO A 422 25.04 -5.63 5.92
CA PRO A 422 25.57 -6.66 6.83
C PRO A 422 24.81 -7.99 6.74
N ASN A 423 23.52 -7.94 6.44
CA ASN A 423 22.69 -9.12 6.30
C ASN A 423 22.72 -9.69 4.87
N LEU A 424 22.67 -8.81 3.86
CA LEU A 424 22.70 -9.17 2.45
C LEU A 424 23.97 -9.93 2.06
N GLN A 425 25.14 -9.52 2.55
CA GLN A 425 26.42 -10.15 2.22
C GLN A 425 26.49 -11.63 2.60
N THR A 426 25.71 -12.09 3.59
CA THR A 426 25.64 -13.50 3.97
C THR A 426 25.07 -14.37 2.84
N GLY A 427 24.22 -13.80 1.98
CA GLY A 427 23.63 -14.48 0.84
C GLY A 427 24.64 -14.92 -0.22
N PHE A 428 25.80 -14.29 -0.33
CA PHE A 428 26.86 -14.72 -1.27
C PHE A 428 27.46 -16.09 -0.95
N THR A 429 27.34 -16.54 0.29
CA THR A 429 27.89 -17.82 0.76
C THR A 429 26.80 -18.81 1.17
N ASP A 430 25.53 -18.53 0.85
CA ASP A 430 24.43 -19.45 1.15
C ASP A 430 24.61 -20.78 0.40
N THR A 431 24.23 -21.87 1.04
CA THR A 431 24.31 -23.21 0.43
C THR A 431 23.34 -23.36 -0.76
N VAL A 432 22.26 -22.58 -0.81
CA VAL A 432 21.25 -22.61 -1.88
C VAL A 432 21.65 -21.64 -2.99
N ALA A 433 21.87 -22.17 -4.20
CA ALA A 433 22.29 -21.41 -5.36
C ALA A 433 21.36 -20.23 -5.72
N VAL A 434 20.04 -20.43 -5.60
CA VAL A 434 19.04 -19.40 -5.89
C VAL A 434 19.24 -18.16 -5.02
N ILE A 435 19.62 -18.31 -3.74
CA ILE A 435 19.90 -17.18 -2.84
C ILE A 435 21.18 -16.46 -3.26
N ARG A 436 22.24 -17.20 -3.59
CA ARG A 436 23.50 -16.61 -4.07
C ARG A 436 23.26 -15.79 -5.34
N GLU A 437 22.50 -16.35 -6.29
CA GLU A 437 22.16 -15.67 -7.55
C GLU A 437 21.30 -14.42 -7.32
N ALA A 438 20.24 -14.52 -6.52
CA ALA A 438 19.40 -13.38 -6.18
C ALA A 438 20.19 -12.26 -5.46
N THR A 439 21.15 -12.66 -4.60
CA THR A 439 22.05 -11.71 -3.93
C THR A 439 22.93 -10.96 -4.94
N VAL A 440 23.51 -11.66 -5.92
CA VAL A 440 24.30 -11.03 -7.00
C VAL A 440 23.46 -10.04 -7.79
N ARG A 441 22.22 -10.41 -8.15
CA ARG A 441 21.29 -9.52 -8.88
C ARG A 441 20.94 -8.26 -8.08
N ALA A 442 20.72 -8.40 -6.78
CA ALA A 442 20.37 -7.29 -5.89
C ALA A 442 21.42 -6.17 -5.85
N ILE A 443 22.70 -6.52 -5.98
CA ILE A 443 23.79 -5.55 -5.95
C ILE A 443 23.69 -4.51 -7.05
N VAL A 444 23.17 -4.86 -8.23
CA VAL A 444 22.99 -3.91 -9.34
C VAL A 444 22.15 -2.71 -8.90
N LEU A 445 21.09 -2.98 -8.12
CA LEU A 445 20.15 -1.95 -7.65
C LEU A 445 20.71 -1.16 -6.45
N LEU A 446 21.51 -1.81 -5.62
CA LEU A 446 22.01 -1.23 -4.38
C LEU A 446 23.39 -0.55 -4.54
N SER A 447 24.14 -0.86 -5.60
CA SER A 447 25.50 -0.34 -5.81
C SER A 447 25.62 1.18 -5.73
N PRO A 448 24.67 2.01 -6.22
CA PRO A 448 24.78 3.47 -6.09
C PRO A 448 24.70 3.97 -4.64
N LYS A 449 24.19 3.12 -3.74
CA LYS A 449 23.97 3.43 -2.32
C LYS A 449 25.01 2.80 -1.39
N LEU A 450 25.89 1.95 -1.94
CA LEU A 450 26.99 1.37 -1.17
C LEU A 450 28.13 2.39 -0.99
N SER A 451 28.91 2.24 0.10
CA SER A 451 30.08 3.07 0.32
C SER A 451 31.26 2.59 -0.53
N ASP A 452 32.20 3.50 -0.84
CA ASP A 452 33.41 3.18 -1.59
C ASP A 452 34.21 2.05 -0.93
N ARG A 453 34.24 1.99 0.39
CA ARG A 453 34.89 0.90 1.14
C ARG A 453 34.23 -0.43 0.85
N ILE A 454 32.88 -0.49 0.86
CA ILE A 454 32.14 -1.73 0.55
C ILE A 454 32.40 -2.12 -0.90
N LEU A 455 32.25 -1.19 -1.85
CA LEU A 455 32.41 -1.45 -3.28
C LEU A 455 33.81 -1.94 -3.62
N ASN A 456 34.87 -1.28 -3.11
CA ASN A 456 36.23 -1.56 -3.53
C ASN A 456 36.95 -2.68 -2.73
N ASN A 457 36.38 -3.12 -1.59
CA ASN A 457 37.00 -4.14 -0.76
C ASN A 457 36.08 -5.31 -0.46
N GLU A 458 34.98 -5.07 0.29
CA GLU A 458 34.16 -6.15 0.83
C GLU A 458 33.42 -6.91 -0.28
N LEU A 459 32.72 -6.18 -1.15
CA LEU A 459 31.96 -6.76 -2.26
C LEU A 459 32.84 -7.54 -3.22
N LEU A 460 34.00 -6.97 -3.62
CA LEU A 460 34.90 -7.62 -4.57
C LEU A 460 35.46 -8.94 -4.07
N ARG A 461 35.67 -9.09 -2.74
CA ARG A 461 36.06 -10.39 -2.16
C ARG A 461 34.99 -11.46 -2.34
N HIS A 462 33.72 -11.08 -2.17
CA HIS A 462 32.61 -12.00 -2.42
C HIS A 462 32.50 -12.35 -3.90
N LEU A 463 32.60 -11.35 -4.79
CA LEU A 463 32.52 -11.58 -6.24
C LEU A 463 33.68 -12.45 -6.76
N ALA A 464 34.88 -12.27 -6.25
CA ALA A 464 36.04 -13.10 -6.61
C ALA A 464 35.79 -14.59 -6.28
N ARG A 465 35.13 -14.89 -5.16
CA ARG A 465 34.75 -16.28 -4.81
C ARG A 465 33.67 -16.82 -5.75
N LEU A 466 32.66 -16.00 -6.06
CA LEU A 466 31.55 -16.38 -6.93
C LEU A 466 31.95 -16.59 -8.40
N GLN A 467 33.09 -16.07 -8.84
CA GLN A 467 33.64 -16.39 -10.15
C GLN A 467 34.04 -17.88 -10.29
N SER A 468 34.19 -18.58 -9.18
CA SER A 468 34.45 -20.04 -9.12
C SER A 468 33.26 -20.82 -8.57
N ASP A 469 32.04 -20.24 -8.57
CA ASP A 469 30.83 -20.90 -8.09
C ASP A 469 30.53 -22.17 -8.91
N PRO A 470 30.05 -23.25 -8.30
CA PRO A 470 29.62 -24.46 -9.03
C PRO A 470 28.59 -24.16 -10.14
N GLU A 471 27.67 -23.22 -9.87
CA GLU A 471 26.62 -22.83 -10.81
C GLU A 471 27.11 -21.88 -11.89
N SER A 472 26.95 -22.28 -13.14
CA SER A 472 27.38 -21.48 -14.30
C SER A 472 26.64 -20.15 -14.44
N SER A 473 25.35 -20.09 -14.06
CA SER A 473 24.57 -18.87 -14.05
C SER A 473 25.14 -17.82 -13.09
N ILE A 474 25.57 -18.27 -11.89
CA ILE A 474 26.16 -17.39 -10.87
C ILE A 474 27.50 -16.84 -11.36
N ARG A 475 28.37 -17.69 -11.95
CA ARG A 475 29.64 -17.22 -12.52
C ARG A 475 29.42 -16.20 -13.63
N THR A 476 28.46 -16.45 -14.52
CA THR A 476 28.07 -15.52 -15.60
C THR A 476 27.57 -14.19 -15.05
N ASN A 477 26.59 -14.23 -14.14
CA ASN A 477 26.00 -13.04 -13.53
C ASN A 477 27.02 -12.25 -12.69
N THR A 478 27.97 -12.93 -12.07
CA THR A 478 29.08 -12.29 -11.34
C THR A 478 29.98 -11.50 -12.31
N CYS A 479 30.32 -12.08 -13.46
CA CYS A 479 31.09 -11.37 -14.48
C CYS A 479 30.35 -10.14 -15.00
N VAL A 480 29.06 -10.27 -15.30
CA VAL A 480 28.19 -9.16 -15.72
C VAL A 480 28.15 -8.06 -14.65
N LEU A 481 28.00 -8.44 -13.37
CA LEU A 481 27.96 -7.47 -12.27
C LEU A 481 29.30 -6.73 -12.14
N ILE A 482 30.44 -7.41 -12.22
CA ILE A 482 31.77 -6.76 -12.20
C ILE A 482 31.89 -5.75 -13.35
N GLY A 483 31.40 -6.11 -14.55
CA GLY A 483 31.35 -5.19 -15.68
C GLY A 483 30.52 -3.93 -15.41
N ARG A 484 29.34 -4.08 -14.80
CA ARG A 484 28.47 -2.95 -14.42
C ARG A 484 29.07 -2.07 -13.31
N LEU A 485 29.81 -2.67 -12.38
CA LEU A 485 30.50 -1.94 -11.31
C LEU A 485 31.75 -1.22 -11.81
N GLY A 486 32.34 -1.63 -12.95
CA GLY A 486 33.54 -1.06 -13.49
C GLY A 486 33.64 0.47 -13.43
N PRO A 487 32.64 1.22 -13.94
CA PRO A 487 32.68 2.70 -13.92
C PRO A 487 32.73 3.32 -12.52
N VAL A 488 32.12 2.69 -11.52
CA VAL A 488 32.03 3.24 -10.14
C VAL A 488 33.15 2.77 -9.20
N LEU A 489 33.96 1.81 -9.63
CA LEU A 489 35.15 1.39 -8.85
C LEU A 489 36.22 2.47 -8.82
N GLY A 490 37.01 2.51 -7.75
CA GLY A 490 38.16 3.39 -7.65
C GLY A 490 39.26 3.08 -8.68
N TYR A 491 40.04 4.08 -9.10
CA TYR A 491 41.05 3.97 -10.14
C TYR A 491 41.98 2.76 -9.98
N ASN A 492 42.60 2.64 -8.82
CA ASN A 492 43.55 1.54 -8.54
C ASN A 492 42.85 0.17 -8.54
N THR A 493 41.59 0.12 -8.14
CA THR A 493 40.78 -1.09 -8.10
C THR A 493 40.43 -1.56 -9.52
N LYS A 494 40.05 -0.64 -10.41
CA LYS A 494 39.75 -0.96 -11.83
C LYS A 494 40.96 -1.66 -12.48
N ARG A 495 42.15 -1.08 -12.35
CA ARG A 495 43.38 -1.64 -12.95
C ARG A 495 43.76 -3.03 -12.42
N LYS A 496 43.48 -3.29 -11.13
CA LYS A 496 43.84 -4.57 -10.50
C LYS A 496 42.80 -5.65 -10.73
N VAL A 497 41.53 -5.31 -10.87
CA VAL A 497 40.41 -6.28 -10.81
C VAL A 497 39.84 -6.61 -12.17
N LEU A 498 39.57 -5.61 -13.05
CA LEU A 498 38.73 -5.83 -14.23
C LEU A 498 39.36 -6.82 -15.22
N VAL A 499 40.61 -6.62 -15.63
CA VAL A 499 41.27 -7.51 -16.61
C VAL A 499 41.37 -8.95 -16.10
N PRO A 500 41.87 -9.23 -14.89
CA PRO A 500 41.89 -10.61 -14.36
C PRO A 500 40.50 -11.25 -14.26
N ALA A 501 39.51 -10.51 -13.78
CA ALA A 501 38.16 -11.02 -13.60
C ALA A 501 37.54 -11.45 -14.94
N PHE A 502 37.63 -10.62 -15.97
CA PHE A 502 37.08 -10.93 -17.27
C PHE A 502 37.89 -12.02 -18.01
N SER A 503 39.24 -12.00 -17.86
CA SER A 503 40.09 -13.05 -18.42
C SER A 503 39.79 -14.43 -17.80
N MET A 504 39.36 -14.49 -16.54
CA MET A 504 38.90 -15.71 -15.91
C MET A 504 37.62 -16.20 -16.56
N ALA A 505 36.66 -15.31 -16.81
CA ALA A 505 35.40 -15.64 -17.49
C ALA A 505 35.62 -16.17 -18.92
N LEU A 506 36.61 -15.67 -19.67
CA LEU A 506 36.94 -16.17 -21.01
C LEU A 506 37.38 -17.63 -21.04
N LYS A 507 37.84 -18.18 -19.91
CA LYS A 507 38.27 -19.56 -19.75
C LYS A 507 37.19 -20.47 -19.16
N ASP A 508 35.98 -19.97 -18.93
CA ASP A 508 34.90 -20.73 -18.32
C ASP A 508 34.41 -21.85 -19.26
N PRO A 509 34.12 -23.05 -18.76
CA PRO A 509 33.54 -24.12 -19.57
C PRO A 509 32.18 -23.77 -20.17
N PHE A 510 31.44 -22.83 -19.53
CA PHE A 510 30.11 -22.44 -19.96
C PHE A 510 30.19 -21.29 -21.00
N VAL A 511 29.57 -21.51 -22.16
CA VAL A 511 29.63 -20.57 -23.28
C VAL A 511 29.18 -19.15 -22.94
N HIS A 512 28.07 -19.03 -22.19
CA HIS A 512 27.54 -17.71 -21.84
C HIS A 512 28.43 -16.93 -20.86
N ALA A 513 29.19 -17.62 -20.00
CA ALA A 513 30.19 -16.96 -19.15
C ALA A 513 31.34 -16.40 -19.99
N ARG A 514 31.80 -17.14 -21.04
CA ARG A 514 32.82 -16.62 -21.96
C ARG A 514 32.33 -15.41 -22.74
N VAL A 515 31.08 -15.47 -23.25
CA VAL A 515 30.43 -14.30 -23.89
C VAL A 515 30.36 -13.12 -22.95
N ALA A 516 29.93 -13.35 -21.69
CA ALA A 516 29.86 -12.29 -20.68
C ALA A 516 31.23 -11.66 -20.40
N GLY A 517 32.30 -12.45 -20.41
CA GLY A 517 33.68 -11.95 -20.26
C GLY A 517 34.07 -10.99 -21.39
N VAL A 518 33.81 -11.37 -22.66
CA VAL A 518 34.07 -10.50 -23.82
C VAL A 518 33.23 -9.21 -23.74
N MET A 519 31.93 -9.34 -23.47
CA MET A 519 31.03 -8.19 -23.37
C MET A 519 31.38 -7.27 -22.20
N ALA A 520 31.85 -7.81 -21.08
CA ALA A 520 32.30 -7.02 -19.94
C ALA A 520 33.53 -6.17 -20.28
N PHE A 521 34.47 -6.71 -21.04
CA PHE A 521 35.57 -5.90 -21.59
C PHE A 521 35.07 -4.73 -22.44
N MET A 522 34.13 -4.97 -23.36
CA MET A 522 33.60 -3.90 -24.20
C MET A 522 32.82 -2.86 -23.37
N ALA A 523 31.99 -3.30 -22.44
CA ALA A 523 31.18 -2.41 -21.60
C ALA A 523 32.02 -1.52 -20.65
N THR A 524 33.23 -1.95 -20.35
CA THR A 524 34.18 -1.20 -19.49
C THR A 524 35.36 -0.60 -20.26
N ALA A 525 35.24 -0.44 -21.57
CA ALA A 525 36.32 0.04 -22.42
C ALA A 525 36.93 1.33 -21.89
N GLU A 526 36.12 2.27 -21.42
CA GLU A 526 36.57 3.55 -20.85
C GLU A 526 37.26 3.44 -19.48
N CYS A 527 37.24 2.27 -18.85
CA CYS A 527 37.89 2.00 -17.56
C CYS A 527 39.36 1.60 -17.70
N PHE A 528 39.85 1.37 -18.93
CA PHE A 528 41.20 0.92 -19.18
C PHE A 528 42.07 2.06 -19.73
N GLU A 529 43.28 2.17 -19.24
CA GLU A 529 44.31 3.02 -19.85
C GLU A 529 44.76 2.41 -21.18
N VAL A 530 45.31 3.23 -22.06
CA VAL A 530 45.72 2.80 -23.41
C VAL A 530 46.82 1.71 -23.33
N GLU A 531 47.73 1.83 -22.40
CA GLU A 531 48.77 0.85 -22.14
C GLU A 531 48.20 -0.48 -21.66
N ASP A 532 47.16 -0.45 -20.79
CA ASP A 532 46.47 -1.65 -20.34
C ASP A 532 45.68 -2.29 -21.49
N VAL A 533 45.10 -1.47 -22.40
CA VAL A 533 44.40 -1.96 -23.61
C VAL A 533 45.38 -2.72 -24.50
N ALA A 534 46.56 -2.12 -24.80
CA ALA A 534 47.56 -2.73 -25.68
C ALA A 534 48.20 -3.97 -25.04
N GLY A 535 48.61 -3.87 -23.76
CA GLY A 535 49.42 -4.88 -23.10
C GLY A 535 48.65 -6.02 -22.45
N ARG A 536 47.36 -5.82 -22.15
CA ARG A 536 46.59 -6.77 -21.33
C ARG A 536 45.20 -7.12 -21.91
N VAL A 537 44.43 -6.12 -22.37
CA VAL A 537 43.06 -6.33 -22.81
C VAL A 537 43.01 -7.02 -24.18
N VAL A 538 43.67 -6.45 -25.20
CA VAL A 538 43.70 -7.04 -26.55
C VAL A 538 44.29 -8.44 -26.52
N PRO A 539 45.44 -8.71 -25.87
CA PRO A 539 45.99 -10.07 -25.76
C PRO A 539 45.04 -11.06 -25.08
N ALA A 540 44.26 -10.62 -24.09
CA ALA A 540 43.27 -11.51 -23.42
C ALA A 540 42.10 -11.89 -24.35
N ILE A 541 41.62 -10.95 -25.19
CA ILE A 541 40.43 -11.17 -26.03
C ILE A 541 40.78 -11.90 -27.34
N VAL A 542 41.96 -11.67 -27.90
CA VAL A 542 42.38 -12.27 -29.19
C VAL A 542 42.23 -13.80 -29.17
N GLY A 543 42.58 -14.46 -28.06
CA GLY A 543 42.39 -15.91 -27.91
C GLY A 543 40.95 -16.37 -28.07
N ALA A 544 39.96 -15.55 -27.72
CA ALA A 544 38.56 -15.89 -27.84
C ALA A 544 38.04 -15.82 -29.30
N THR A 545 38.77 -15.24 -30.24
CA THR A 545 38.44 -15.27 -31.67
C THR A 545 38.56 -16.67 -32.26
N LEU A 546 39.28 -17.57 -31.60
CA LEU A 546 39.44 -18.98 -31.97
C LEU A 546 38.57 -19.94 -31.10
N ASP A 547 37.63 -19.38 -30.33
CA ASP A 547 36.73 -20.21 -29.50
C ASP A 547 35.95 -21.20 -30.36
N LYS A 548 35.69 -22.39 -29.84
CA LYS A 548 34.91 -23.42 -30.51
C LYS A 548 33.45 -22.97 -30.80
N GLU A 549 32.90 -22.08 -29.98
CA GLU A 549 31.53 -21.61 -30.09
C GLU A 549 31.47 -20.31 -30.93
N LYS A 550 30.63 -20.31 -31.97
CA LYS A 550 30.45 -19.17 -32.88
C LYS A 550 30.05 -17.90 -32.14
N LEU A 551 29.15 -18.02 -31.16
CA LEU A 551 28.66 -16.87 -30.39
C LEU A 551 29.81 -16.11 -29.69
N VAL A 552 30.79 -16.84 -29.15
CA VAL A 552 31.96 -16.25 -28.50
C VAL A 552 32.85 -15.59 -29.53
N ARG A 553 33.14 -16.27 -30.67
CA ARG A 553 33.98 -15.71 -31.74
C ARG A 553 33.41 -14.39 -32.28
N ASP A 554 32.09 -14.37 -32.58
CA ASP A 554 31.44 -13.18 -33.14
C ASP A 554 31.53 -11.97 -32.19
N GLN A 555 31.42 -12.19 -30.88
CA GLN A 555 31.62 -11.12 -29.90
C GLN A 555 33.12 -10.74 -29.73
N ALA A 556 34.00 -11.71 -29.77
CA ALA A 556 35.42 -11.48 -29.66
C ALA A 556 35.95 -10.62 -30.82
N PHE A 557 35.52 -10.87 -32.08
CA PHE A 557 35.89 -10.01 -33.21
C PHE A 557 35.39 -8.58 -33.01
N LYS A 558 34.17 -8.37 -32.57
CA LYS A 558 33.66 -7.01 -32.25
C LYS A 558 34.47 -6.32 -31.16
N ALA A 559 34.87 -7.05 -30.14
CA ALA A 559 35.68 -6.49 -29.06
C ALA A 559 37.09 -6.13 -29.54
N VAL A 560 37.75 -6.99 -30.35
CA VAL A 560 39.03 -6.69 -30.95
C VAL A 560 38.96 -5.43 -31.81
N GLU A 561 37.94 -5.34 -32.69
CA GLU A 561 37.73 -4.14 -33.53
C GLU A 561 37.58 -2.87 -32.70
N LEU A 562 36.77 -2.92 -31.63
CA LEU A 562 36.56 -1.79 -30.73
C LEU A 562 37.88 -1.31 -30.09
N PHE A 563 38.67 -2.22 -29.55
CA PHE A 563 39.88 -1.86 -28.83
C PHE A 563 41.02 -1.49 -29.78
N VAL A 564 41.13 -2.13 -30.95
CA VAL A 564 42.13 -1.73 -31.97
C VAL A 564 41.84 -0.33 -32.47
N LYS A 565 40.56 -0.02 -32.80
CA LYS A 565 40.17 1.33 -33.19
C LYS A 565 40.50 2.38 -32.13
N ARG A 566 40.36 2.06 -30.85
CA ARG A 566 40.76 2.96 -29.76
C ARG A 566 42.29 3.19 -29.73
N LEU A 567 43.08 2.15 -29.97
CA LEU A 567 44.52 2.27 -30.08
C LEU A 567 44.95 3.11 -31.31
N GLU A 568 44.27 2.93 -32.47
CA GLU A 568 44.50 3.73 -33.68
C GLU A 568 44.21 5.22 -33.44
N ILE A 569 43.10 5.54 -32.78
CA ILE A 569 42.76 6.91 -32.43
C ILE A 569 43.87 7.52 -31.53
N HIS A 570 44.31 6.77 -30.53
CA HIS A 570 45.38 7.25 -29.66
C HIS A 570 46.69 7.44 -30.41
N ALA A 571 47.07 6.49 -31.26
CA ALA A 571 48.28 6.58 -32.08
C ALA A 571 48.24 7.80 -33.03
N SER A 572 47.08 8.16 -33.56
CA SER A 572 46.93 9.34 -34.42
C SER A 572 47.10 10.66 -33.66
N THR A 573 46.98 10.66 -32.34
CA THR A 573 47.21 11.84 -31.48
C THR A 573 48.68 11.97 -31.04
N MET A 574 49.52 10.95 -31.26
CA MET A 574 50.94 10.99 -30.93
C MET A 574 51.71 11.81 -31.97
N VAL A 575 52.25 12.95 -31.57
CA VAL A 575 53.08 13.80 -32.41
C VAL A 575 54.46 13.11 -32.56
N ASN A 576 54.83 12.73 -33.82
CA ASN A 576 56.14 12.14 -34.17
C ASN A 576 56.41 10.67 -33.76
N ALA A 577 55.40 9.79 -33.75
CA ALA A 577 55.70 8.37 -33.78
C ALA A 577 56.17 7.94 -35.19
N PRO A 578 57.34 7.32 -35.39
CA PRO A 578 57.76 6.83 -36.70
C PRO A 578 56.74 5.77 -37.17
N SER A 579 56.24 5.96 -38.41
CA SER A 579 55.27 5.07 -39.05
C SER A 579 55.81 3.63 -39.09
N THR A 580 55.42 2.80 -38.16
CA THR A 580 55.73 1.36 -38.21
C THR A 580 54.68 0.67 -39.07
N THR A 581 54.94 0.61 -40.35
CA THR A 581 54.16 -0.09 -41.44
C THR A 581 53.95 -1.59 -41.15
N LYS A 582 54.51 -2.14 -40.08
CA LYS A 582 54.34 -3.55 -39.70
C LYS A 582 53.05 -3.84 -38.86
N PHE A 583 52.49 -2.83 -38.21
CA PHE A 583 51.27 -3.01 -37.43
C PHE A 583 50.01 -2.99 -38.32
N ALA A 584 50.00 -2.14 -39.32
CA ALA A 584 48.86 -2.08 -40.29
C ALA A 584 48.69 -3.39 -41.09
N SER A 585 49.82 -4.09 -41.40
CA SER A 585 49.73 -5.35 -42.11
C SER A 585 49.17 -6.50 -41.26
N LEU A 586 49.47 -6.50 -39.95
CA LEU A 586 48.94 -7.51 -39.03
C LEU A 586 47.42 -7.30 -38.75
N ILE A 587 47.00 -6.03 -38.61
CA ILE A 587 45.59 -5.64 -38.47
C ILE A 587 44.82 -5.97 -39.72
N ASN A 588 45.35 -5.64 -40.92
CA ASN A 588 44.71 -5.99 -42.18
C ASN A 588 44.68 -7.50 -42.41
N TYR A 589 45.64 -8.25 -41.96
CA TYR A 589 45.60 -9.72 -42.04
C TYR A 589 44.55 -10.31 -41.09
N LEU A 590 44.37 -9.80 -39.88
CA LEU A 590 43.36 -10.23 -38.93
C LEU A 590 41.92 -9.81 -39.39
N LEU A 591 41.78 -8.62 -39.97
CA LEU A 591 40.52 -8.13 -40.53
C LEU A 591 40.16 -8.83 -41.85
N ALA A 592 41.13 -9.15 -42.70
CA ALA A 592 40.88 -9.90 -43.93
C ALA A 592 40.47 -11.35 -43.70
N ALA A 593 40.97 -11.98 -42.64
CA ALA A 593 40.56 -13.33 -42.26
C ALA A 593 39.08 -13.39 -41.76
N GLY A 594 38.55 -12.26 -41.26
CA GLY A 594 37.15 -12.13 -40.81
C GLY A 594 36.13 -11.82 -41.94
N HIS A 595 36.60 -11.36 -43.11
CA HIS A 595 35.73 -10.84 -44.17
C HIS A 595 35.41 -11.80 -45.33
N SER A 596 35.92 -13.04 -45.32
CA SER A 596 35.72 -13.96 -46.45
C SER A 596 34.33 -14.60 -46.53
N ASN A 597 33.41 -14.26 -45.65
CA ASN A 597 32.11 -14.94 -45.61
C ASN A 597 30.86 -14.03 -45.65
N ASN A 598 30.95 -12.78 -46.14
CA ASN A 598 29.71 -12.03 -46.33
C ASN A 598 29.79 -10.99 -47.44
N ARG A 599 29.80 -11.44 -48.72
CA ARG A 599 29.42 -10.60 -49.86
C ARG A 599 28.08 -11.08 -50.36
N ARG A 600 27.03 -10.36 -50.00
CA ARG A 600 25.86 -10.03 -50.83
C ARG A 600 24.93 -9.06 -50.07
N GLY A 601 24.80 -7.86 -50.62
CA GLY A 601 23.58 -7.08 -50.48
C GLY A 601 23.65 -5.69 -49.85
N ARG A 602 23.87 -4.70 -50.73
CA ARG A 602 23.26 -3.35 -50.76
C ARG A 602 23.58 -2.24 -49.76
N GLU A 603 24.16 -1.28 -50.36
CA GLU A 603 24.25 0.18 -50.29
C GLU A 603 23.24 1.01 -49.50
N ARG A 604 23.79 2.18 -48.99
CA ARG A 604 23.22 3.52 -48.64
C ARG A 604 22.68 3.63 -47.24
N SER A 605 23.10 4.55 -46.43
CA SER A 605 23.30 5.99 -46.53
C SER A 605 23.80 6.57 -45.18
N THR A 606 24.50 7.66 -45.29
CA THR A 606 25.03 8.62 -44.32
C THR A 606 24.13 9.03 -43.15
N GLN A 607 24.63 9.04 -41.92
CA GLN A 607 24.77 10.19 -41.01
C GLN A 607 25.07 9.79 -39.53
N PRO A 608 25.43 10.70 -38.62
CA PRO A 608 26.55 10.52 -37.70
C PRO A 608 26.16 10.19 -36.23
N SER A 609 27.17 9.65 -35.54
CA SER A 609 27.40 9.62 -34.10
C SER A 609 26.21 9.85 -33.15
N ARG A 610 25.70 8.76 -32.58
CA ARG A 610 25.07 8.76 -31.25
C ARG A 610 25.73 7.68 -30.38
N CYS A 611 26.03 8.07 -29.15
CA CYS A 611 26.60 7.22 -28.11
C CYS A 611 25.89 5.87 -28.04
N PHE A 612 26.62 4.78 -28.16
CA PHE A 612 26.11 3.42 -28.00
C PHE A 612 25.91 3.13 -26.51
N HIS A 613 24.66 3.16 -26.07
CA HIS A 613 24.24 2.34 -24.93
C HIS A 613 24.15 0.90 -25.43
N ALA A 614 25.10 0.06 -25.03
CA ALA A 614 25.06 -1.36 -25.30
C ALA A 614 23.91 -1.99 -24.51
N SER A 615 22.76 -2.14 -25.16
CA SER A 615 21.69 -3.00 -24.66
C SER A 615 22.07 -4.47 -24.96
N TRP A 616 22.03 -5.27 -23.93
CA TRP A 616 22.29 -6.70 -23.98
C TRP A 616 21.08 -7.42 -24.55
N PRO A 617 21.14 -8.03 -25.74
CA PRO A 617 19.98 -8.74 -26.28
C PRO A 617 19.83 -10.11 -25.62
N CYS A 618 18.71 -10.36 -24.98
CA CYS A 618 18.22 -11.71 -24.69
C CYS A 618 17.33 -12.14 -25.87
N GLN A 619 17.84 -12.97 -26.77
CA GLN A 619 17.01 -13.80 -27.63
C GLN A 619 17.19 -15.25 -27.22
N PHE A 620 16.17 -15.80 -26.60
CA PHE A 620 16.02 -17.24 -26.47
C PHE A 620 14.75 -17.67 -27.21
N SER A 621 14.96 -18.53 -28.22
CA SER A 621 13.90 -19.25 -28.92
C SER A 621 13.32 -20.33 -28.00
N ASP A 622 12.00 -20.42 -27.96
CA ASP A 622 11.23 -21.46 -27.28
C ASP A 622 11.61 -22.86 -27.79
N GLY A 623 12.25 -23.63 -26.91
CA GLY A 623 12.37 -25.08 -27.03
C GLY A 623 11.71 -25.71 -25.81
N ARG A 624 10.51 -26.26 -25.98
CA ARG A 624 9.79 -27.02 -24.95
C ARG A 624 10.58 -28.24 -24.52
N SER A 625 10.99 -28.28 -23.28
CA SER A 625 11.10 -29.52 -22.51
C SER A 625 10.99 -29.22 -21.02
N SER A 626 10.16 -29.98 -20.36
CA SER A 626 9.81 -29.98 -18.96
C SER A 626 11.03 -30.04 -18.03
N GLY A 627 11.24 -29.04 -17.20
CA GLY A 627 12.27 -28.99 -16.17
C GLY A 627 12.43 -27.58 -15.63
N SER A 628 11.86 -27.34 -14.45
CA SER A 628 11.79 -26.04 -13.80
C SER A 628 13.16 -25.49 -13.38
N HIS A 629 13.84 -24.74 -14.23
CA HIS A 629 14.86 -23.78 -13.80
C HIS A 629 14.76 -22.51 -14.65
N ARG A 630 14.01 -21.54 -14.17
CA ARG A 630 14.03 -20.19 -14.74
C ARG A 630 15.40 -19.58 -14.45
N MET A 631 16.23 -19.53 -15.47
CA MET A 631 17.46 -18.72 -15.47
C MET A 631 17.10 -17.23 -15.40
N GLY A 632 17.22 -16.63 -14.22
CA GLY A 632 17.12 -15.19 -14.06
C GLY A 632 18.37 -14.51 -14.59
N CYS A 633 18.32 -13.99 -15.79
CA CYS A 633 19.43 -13.20 -16.36
C CYS A 633 19.41 -11.78 -15.79
N LEU A 634 20.56 -11.26 -15.32
CA LEU A 634 20.78 -9.84 -14.91
C LEU A 634 20.49 -8.83 -16.03
N VAL A 635 19.99 -9.28 -17.18
CA VAL A 635 19.93 -8.50 -18.43
C VAL A 635 18.56 -7.84 -18.67
N THR A 636 17.61 -7.88 -17.76
CA THR A 636 16.36 -7.13 -17.94
C THR A 636 16.40 -5.79 -17.22
N ARG A 637 16.55 -4.73 -18.05
CA ARG A 637 16.48 -3.25 -17.84
C ARG A 637 17.54 -2.64 -16.94
#